data_75f47c88cc987fb7529deed9fa3630f8
#
_entry.id   75f47c88cc987fb7529deed9fa3630f8
#
_cell.length_a   1.000
_cell.length_b   1.000
_cell.length_c   1.000
_cell.angle_alpha   90.00
_cell.angle_beta   90.00
_cell.angle_gamma   90.00
#
_symmetry.space_group_name_H-M   'P 1'
#
loop_
_entity.id
_entity.type
_entity.pdbx_description
1 polymer ?
#
loop_
_entity_poly.entity_id
_entity_poly.type
_entity_poly.pdbx_seq_one_letter_code
_entity_poly.pdbx_strand_id
1 'polypeptide(L)'
;MRYILHYTKPGDIVYDGFCGTGMTGVAAQMCGTADFSTKLQWSAEYNNFKWGTRFAILNDLAPVATFISKNYTTPIDINVFSKEATEILRECDKEYHWMWETIHDTSGEKGTINFVAWSDVLICPQCSGEIVFGTTAATPDGKIKNKFLCPHCQMELKKGSCEKKKVSFWDDNSREIRTIAKQVPLLINYTYRGKRYQKQPDTNDYALLNKIDELKIRYWYPNNKLPIGYNTEQPIRSHGYDRVYLFYTKRILCYLSKMYDLILKSDYKDVLTIWFTSQLINISKLNRYRPAVSFPYNPLSGTLYISSLTCESSPFIAYVGKITKFSKAMQSVNERNTIISTNSTTDLNLVPNNSVDYIFTDPPFGGNLNYSELSYIWESWLKVKTNNIPEAIMNTAQNKNLSEYQDLMTRCFCEYYRILKPNRWITIEFHNSKNSVWNAIQQGLQYAGFIVADVRTLDKQLGTFKQTTSSSAVKQDLVISAYKPKNSLRRSIAENIGSNETAWLFVRQHLSNIPVVVVKNGKIEVVAERQAYLLFDRMVAYHIMQGIPVPLDATDFYRGLDEKFLKRDNMYFLPDQVNEYDAARIKSDVENVQFDLFVTNEKSAISWLYQQLDEKVCGPQTYAELQPKFMQEVKTVDKYEQMPELAVLLEENFLQDENGRWYIPDVTKEGDLLKLREKNLWKEFEGYMNSRGKLKLFRSEAIRVGFSRLWKEKNYKAIVDIAERLPEKIVQEDPNLLMYYDISLGRV
;
A
#
# COMPACT_ATOMS: atom_id res chain seq x y z
N MET A 1 -10.34 -2.07 15.67
CA MET A 1 -11.17 -2.13 16.89
C MET A 1 -11.16 -0.82 17.68
N ARG A 2 -10.04 -0.17 18.04
CA ARG A 2 -10.00 1.11 18.80
C ARG A 2 -10.84 2.22 18.14
N TYR A 3 -10.72 2.43 16.83
CA TYR A 3 -11.53 3.42 16.10
C TYR A 3 -13.01 3.09 16.14
N ILE A 4 -13.38 1.82 15.99
CA ILE A 4 -14.80 1.38 16.07
C ILE A 4 -15.36 1.69 17.46
N LEU A 5 -14.62 1.35 18.53
CA LEU A 5 -15.05 1.64 19.91
C LEU A 5 -15.19 3.15 20.17
N HIS A 6 -14.32 3.97 19.57
CA HIS A 6 -14.32 5.43 19.74
C HIS A 6 -15.52 6.09 19.08
N TYR A 7 -15.84 5.70 17.82
CA TYR A 7 -16.87 6.38 17.03
C TYR A 7 -18.26 5.74 17.11
N THR A 8 -18.39 4.56 17.75
CA THR A 8 -19.63 3.79 17.76
C THR A 8 -20.03 3.31 19.16
N LYS A 9 -21.26 2.90 19.28
CA LYS A 9 -21.81 2.19 20.45
C LYS A 9 -22.31 0.79 20.05
N PRO A 10 -22.56 -0.12 21.01
CA PRO A 10 -23.14 -1.44 20.73
C PRO A 10 -24.41 -1.34 19.86
N GLY A 11 -24.49 -2.20 18.85
CA GLY A 11 -25.62 -2.23 17.91
C GLY A 11 -25.49 -1.27 16.71
N ASP A 12 -24.51 -0.35 16.70
CA ASP A 12 -24.26 0.50 15.54
C ASP A 12 -23.73 -0.31 14.34
N ILE A 13 -23.95 0.20 13.13
CA ILE A 13 -23.54 -0.40 11.86
C ILE A 13 -22.24 0.24 11.39
N VAL A 14 -21.21 -0.59 11.22
CA VAL A 14 -19.90 -0.23 10.64
C VAL A 14 -19.88 -0.66 9.18
N TYR A 15 -19.40 0.20 8.29
CA TYR A 15 -19.26 -0.10 6.86
C TYR A 15 -17.79 -0.06 6.43
N ASP A 16 -17.41 -1.01 5.57
CA ASP A 16 -16.12 -1.03 4.89
C ASP A 16 -16.31 -1.39 3.41
N GLY A 17 -15.97 -0.47 2.52
CA GLY A 17 -16.18 -0.62 1.08
C GLY A 17 -14.99 -1.22 0.32
N PHE A 18 -13.85 -1.42 1.00
CA PHE A 18 -12.65 -2.08 0.50
C PHE A 18 -12.17 -3.10 1.53
N CYS A 19 -13.06 -4.01 1.89
CA CYS A 19 -12.90 -4.85 3.09
C CYS A 19 -11.75 -5.85 3.03
N GLY A 20 -11.19 -6.12 1.85
CA GLY A 20 -10.07 -7.05 1.69
C GLY A 20 -10.34 -8.39 2.38
N THR A 21 -9.61 -8.67 3.47
CA THR A 21 -9.77 -9.90 4.25
C THR A 21 -10.87 -9.84 5.31
N GLY A 22 -11.62 -8.74 5.41
CA GLY A 22 -12.75 -8.59 6.33
C GLY A 22 -12.39 -8.24 7.78
N MET A 23 -11.19 -7.70 8.01
CA MET A 23 -10.72 -7.40 9.37
C MET A 23 -11.57 -6.34 10.08
N THR A 24 -12.22 -5.44 9.35
CA THR A 24 -13.19 -4.49 9.93
C THR A 24 -14.40 -5.22 10.53
N GLY A 25 -14.88 -6.27 9.87
CA GLY A 25 -15.96 -7.12 10.39
C GLY A 25 -15.55 -7.91 11.63
N VAL A 26 -14.35 -8.52 11.59
CA VAL A 26 -13.78 -9.20 12.76
C VAL A 26 -13.60 -8.23 13.93
N ALA A 27 -13.10 -7.01 13.67
CA ALA A 27 -12.94 -5.99 14.71
C ALA A 27 -14.28 -5.53 15.31
N ALA A 28 -15.34 -5.44 14.49
CA ALA A 28 -16.69 -5.12 14.95
C ALA A 28 -17.24 -6.21 15.89
N GLN A 29 -17.03 -7.49 15.57
CA GLN A 29 -17.38 -8.63 16.45
C GLN A 29 -16.54 -8.60 17.74
N MET A 30 -15.23 -8.41 17.63
CA MET A 30 -14.32 -8.38 18.79
C MET A 30 -14.63 -7.25 19.77
N CYS A 31 -15.30 -6.19 19.36
CA CYS A 31 -15.80 -5.18 20.32
C CYS A 31 -16.75 -5.76 21.38
N GLY A 32 -17.43 -6.88 21.08
CA GLY A 32 -18.28 -7.63 22.04
C GLY A 32 -17.53 -8.73 22.77
N THR A 33 -16.66 -9.45 22.09
CA THR A 33 -16.03 -10.68 22.55
C THR A 33 -14.58 -10.52 23.05
N ALA A 34 -14.05 -9.29 23.12
CA ALA A 34 -12.69 -9.04 23.64
C ALA A 34 -12.51 -9.60 25.05
N ASP A 35 -11.33 -10.16 25.32
CA ASP A 35 -10.98 -10.71 26.61
C ASP A 35 -10.95 -9.63 27.73
N PHE A 36 -11.04 -10.09 28.97
CA PHE A 36 -11.11 -9.20 30.12
C PHE A 36 -9.87 -8.32 30.26
N SER A 37 -8.69 -8.83 29.96
CA SER A 37 -7.42 -8.10 30.07
C SER A 37 -7.37 -6.95 29.07
N THR A 38 -7.74 -7.19 27.83
CA THR A 38 -7.86 -6.16 26.77
C THR A 38 -8.90 -5.10 27.16
N LYS A 39 -10.06 -5.51 27.68
CA LYS A 39 -11.09 -4.56 28.13
C LYS A 39 -10.59 -3.68 29.28
N LEU A 40 -9.91 -4.27 30.26
CA LEU A 40 -9.37 -3.54 31.41
C LEU A 40 -8.30 -2.52 30.97
N GLN A 41 -7.34 -2.96 30.18
CA GLN A 41 -6.25 -2.12 29.70
C GLN A 41 -6.79 -0.91 28.91
N TRP A 42 -7.66 -1.16 27.92
CA TRP A 42 -8.15 -0.10 27.04
C TRP A 42 -9.17 0.82 27.70
N SER A 43 -9.92 0.31 28.69
CA SER A 43 -10.80 1.18 29.48
C SER A 43 -10.02 2.09 30.42
N ALA A 44 -8.83 1.71 30.86
CA ALA A 44 -7.94 2.59 31.63
C ALA A 44 -7.31 3.68 30.74
N GLU A 45 -7.02 3.39 29.47
CA GLU A 45 -6.50 4.36 28.49
C GLU A 45 -7.58 5.32 27.98
N TYR A 46 -8.85 4.85 27.84
CA TYR A 46 -9.95 5.55 27.19
C TYR A 46 -11.26 5.38 27.99
N ASN A 47 -11.59 6.35 28.82
CA ASN A 47 -12.75 6.30 29.75
C ASN A 47 -14.13 6.16 29.08
N ASN A 48 -14.26 6.34 27.76
CA ASN A 48 -15.54 6.45 27.05
C ASN A 48 -15.90 5.24 26.18
N PHE A 49 -15.11 4.17 26.17
CA PHE A 49 -15.40 3.00 25.36
C PHE A 49 -16.62 2.23 25.86
N LYS A 50 -17.61 2.05 24.96
CA LYS A 50 -18.79 1.21 25.22
C LYS A 50 -18.58 -0.13 24.54
N TRP A 51 -18.21 -1.13 25.34
CA TRP A 51 -18.03 -2.50 24.88
C TRP A 51 -19.35 -3.15 24.48
N GLY A 52 -19.32 -3.98 23.45
CA GLY A 52 -20.47 -4.71 22.91
C GLY A 52 -20.33 -4.90 21.41
N THR A 53 -21.04 -5.85 20.85
CA THR A 53 -20.96 -6.21 19.43
C THR A 53 -21.53 -5.09 18.54
N ARG A 54 -20.90 -4.84 17.39
CA ARG A 54 -21.39 -3.99 16.31
C ARG A 54 -21.74 -4.86 15.11
N PHE A 55 -22.67 -4.37 14.29
CA PHE A 55 -22.93 -4.96 12.98
C PHE A 55 -21.94 -4.42 11.95
N ALA A 56 -21.58 -5.25 10.97
CA ALA A 56 -20.69 -4.81 9.89
C ALA A 56 -21.32 -5.09 8.51
N ILE A 57 -21.17 -4.15 7.59
CA ILE A 57 -21.42 -4.33 6.17
C ILE A 57 -20.07 -4.24 5.47
N LEU A 58 -19.63 -5.34 4.88
CA LEU A 58 -18.37 -5.47 4.18
C LEU A 58 -18.62 -5.55 2.69
N ASN A 59 -17.95 -4.74 1.92
CA ASN A 59 -18.02 -4.75 0.48
C ASN A 59 -16.61 -4.76 -0.13
N ASP A 60 -16.44 -5.46 -1.22
CA ASP A 60 -15.20 -5.44 -2.01
C ASP A 60 -15.52 -5.72 -3.47
N LEU A 61 -14.68 -5.19 -4.37
CA LEU A 61 -14.78 -5.44 -5.79
C LEU A 61 -14.35 -6.88 -6.14
N ALA A 62 -13.38 -7.42 -5.41
CA ALA A 62 -12.77 -8.72 -5.67
C ALA A 62 -13.56 -9.87 -5.03
N PRO A 63 -14.07 -10.85 -5.82
CA PRO A 63 -14.78 -12.01 -5.26
C PRO A 63 -13.93 -12.81 -4.27
N VAL A 64 -12.63 -12.89 -4.46
CA VAL A 64 -11.74 -13.57 -3.49
C VAL A 64 -11.70 -12.85 -2.15
N ALA A 65 -11.72 -11.52 -2.13
CA ALA A 65 -11.74 -10.73 -0.90
C ALA A 65 -13.01 -10.99 -0.10
N THR A 66 -14.17 -10.90 -0.74
CA THR A 66 -15.46 -11.16 -0.10
C THR A 66 -15.62 -12.62 0.33
N PHE A 67 -15.05 -13.57 -0.42
CA PHE A 67 -14.97 -14.97 -0.02
C PHE A 67 -14.14 -15.17 1.26
N ILE A 68 -12.98 -14.53 1.37
CA ILE A 68 -12.13 -14.56 2.58
C ILE A 68 -12.87 -13.91 3.76
N SER A 69 -13.46 -12.72 3.53
CA SER A 69 -14.21 -11.97 4.55
C SER A 69 -15.38 -12.78 5.11
N LYS A 70 -16.15 -13.47 4.25
CA LYS A 70 -17.23 -14.37 4.67
C LYS A 70 -16.73 -15.44 5.63
N ASN A 71 -15.65 -16.11 5.27
CA ASN A 71 -15.13 -17.20 6.08
C ASN A 71 -14.54 -16.72 7.43
N TYR A 72 -13.88 -15.54 7.46
CA TYR A 72 -13.32 -15.00 8.72
C TYR A 72 -14.37 -14.38 9.66
N THR A 73 -15.57 -14.10 9.16
CA THR A 73 -16.65 -13.50 9.99
C THR A 73 -17.82 -14.47 10.24
N THR A 74 -17.71 -15.74 9.80
CA THR A 74 -18.74 -16.76 10.00
C THR A 74 -18.23 -17.82 10.96
N PRO A 75 -18.97 -18.13 12.06
CA PRO A 75 -18.63 -19.21 12.97
C PRO A 75 -18.59 -20.58 12.26
N ILE A 76 -17.64 -21.40 12.64
CA ILE A 76 -17.48 -22.77 12.12
C ILE A 76 -17.31 -23.79 13.24
N ASP A 77 -17.67 -25.04 12.99
CA ASP A 77 -17.27 -26.16 13.85
C ASP A 77 -15.82 -26.57 13.52
N ILE A 78 -14.90 -26.22 14.42
CA ILE A 78 -13.47 -26.45 14.27
C ILE A 78 -13.12 -27.95 14.27
N ASN A 79 -13.90 -28.76 15.01
CA ASN A 79 -13.64 -30.21 15.08
C ASN A 79 -14.01 -30.87 13.76
N VAL A 80 -15.18 -30.51 13.19
CA VAL A 80 -15.60 -31.01 11.86
C VAL A 80 -14.61 -30.58 10.79
N PHE A 81 -14.21 -29.27 10.77
CA PHE A 81 -13.20 -28.78 9.85
C PHE A 81 -11.88 -29.57 9.94
N SER A 82 -11.35 -29.74 11.16
CA SER A 82 -10.06 -30.41 11.37
C SER A 82 -10.11 -31.88 10.94
N LYS A 83 -11.23 -32.57 11.20
CA LYS A 83 -11.45 -33.96 10.79
C LYS A 83 -11.48 -34.08 9.27
N GLU A 84 -12.31 -33.30 8.59
CA GLU A 84 -12.44 -33.35 7.12
C GLU A 84 -11.14 -32.92 6.42
N ALA A 85 -10.49 -31.87 6.87
CA ALA A 85 -9.21 -31.43 6.33
C ALA A 85 -8.12 -32.52 6.44
N THR A 86 -8.08 -33.21 7.57
CA THR A 86 -7.14 -34.33 7.79
C THR A 86 -7.44 -35.52 6.88
N GLU A 87 -8.73 -35.86 6.70
CA GLU A 87 -9.16 -36.94 5.82
C GLU A 87 -8.82 -36.65 4.36
N ILE A 88 -9.09 -35.41 3.88
CA ILE A 88 -8.72 -34.99 2.53
C ILE A 88 -7.21 -35.13 2.30
N LEU A 89 -6.38 -34.71 3.25
CA LEU A 89 -4.92 -34.85 3.16
C LEU A 89 -4.51 -36.32 3.10
N ARG A 90 -5.12 -37.18 3.90
CA ARG A 90 -4.84 -38.60 3.92
C ARG A 90 -5.16 -39.24 2.57
N GLU A 91 -6.31 -38.92 1.97
CA GLU A 91 -6.70 -39.46 0.67
C GLU A 91 -5.82 -38.92 -0.49
N CYS A 92 -5.35 -37.66 -0.41
CA CYS A 92 -4.38 -37.14 -1.36
C CYS A 92 -3.00 -37.80 -1.19
N ASP A 93 -2.53 -37.97 0.05
CA ASP A 93 -1.24 -38.58 0.34
C ASP A 93 -1.20 -40.06 -0.07
N LYS A 94 -2.28 -40.81 0.18
CA LYS A 94 -2.40 -42.21 -0.25
C LYS A 94 -2.20 -42.40 -1.76
N GLU A 95 -2.66 -41.42 -2.60
CA GLU A 95 -2.49 -41.53 -4.06
C GLU A 95 -1.15 -40.96 -4.54
N TYR A 96 -0.63 -39.91 -3.91
CA TYR A 96 0.49 -39.13 -4.44
C TYR A 96 1.74 -39.10 -3.55
N HIS A 97 1.78 -39.82 -2.44
CA HIS A 97 2.95 -39.87 -1.54
C HIS A 97 4.23 -40.28 -2.28
N TRP A 98 4.13 -41.28 -3.18
CA TRP A 98 5.27 -41.77 -3.97
C TRP A 98 5.97 -40.68 -4.80
N MET A 99 5.28 -39.59 -5.16
CA MET A 99 5.89 -38.46 -5.86
C MET A 99 6.81 -37.63 -4.95
N TRP A 100 6.73 -37.83 -3.66
CA TRP A 100 7.49 -37.12 -2.63
C TRP A 100 8.47 -38.04 -1.89
N GLU A 101 8.92 -39.09 -2.53
CA GLU A 101 9.92 -40.02 -2.04
C GLU A 101 11.27 -39.79 -2.73
N THR A 102 12.37 -40.01 -2.01
CA THR A 102 13.73 -40.04 -2.56
C THR A 102 14.52 -41.12 -1.84
N ILE A 103 15.59 -41.62 -2.48
CA ILE A 103 16.46 -42.65 -1.88
C ILE A 103 17.52 -41.99 -0.98
N HIS A 104 17.67 -42.52 0.24
CA HIS A 104 18.69 -42.04 1.15
C HIS A 104 20.07 -42.59 0.76
N ASP A 105 21.07 -41.70 0.62
CA ASP A 105 22.36 -42.00 -0.02
C ASP A 105 23.13 -43.14 0.63
N THR A 106 23.04 -43.28 1.97
CA THR A 106 23.84 -44.30 2.71
C THR A 106 23.13 -45.62 2.92
N SER A 107 21.81 -45.63 3.08
CA SER A 107 21.05 -46.85 3.37
C SER A 107 20.34 -47.46 2.18
N GLY A 108 20.13 -46.69 1.10
CA GLY A 108 19.30 -47.11 -0.03
C GLY A 108 17.80 -47.19 0.28
N GLU A 109 17.36 -46.81 1.46
CA GLU A 109 15.96 -46.78 1.87
C GLU A 109 15.28 -45.47 1.45
N LYS A 110 13.95 -45.47 1.41
CA LYS A 110 13.16 -44.29 1.03
C LYS A 110 13.09 -43.26 2.17
N GLY A 111 13.28 -42.01 1.82
CA GLY A 111 13.00 -40.85 2.65
C GLY A 111 11.91 -39.98 2.03
N THR A 112 11.22 -39.15 2.83
CA THR A 112 10.14 -38.26 2.39
C THR A 112 10.71 -36.88 2.08
N ILE A 113 10.47 -36.36 0.87
CA ILE A 113 10.89 -35.05 0.40
C ILE A 113 10.08 -33.95 1.12
N ASN A 114 10.77 -33.04 1.77
CA ASN A 114 10.17 -31.85 2.38
C ASN A 114 10.03 -30.72 1.36
N PHE A 115 11.07 -30.47 0.58
CA PHE A 115 11.05 -29.54 -0.54
C PHE A 115 12.18 -29.86 -1.54
N VAL A 116 12.00 -29.35 -2.78
CA VAL A 116 13.03 -29.37 -3.82
C VAL A 116 13.34 -27.92 -4.21
N ALA A 117 14.62 -27.56 -4.19
CA ALA A 117 15.05 -26.29 -4.79
C ALA A 117 15.28 -26.49 -6.29
N TRP A 118 14.74 -25.56 -7.09
CA TRP A 118 14.89 -25.57 -8.55
C TRP A 118 15.71 -24.37 -9.02
N SER A 119 16.45 -24.56 -10.10
CA SER A 119 17.30 -23.54 -10.72
C SER A 119 16.94 -23.34 -12.17
N ASP A 120 16.91 -22.07 -12.60
CA ASP A 120 16.91 -21.76 -14.05
C ASP A 120 18.21 -22.27 -14.70
N VAL A 121 18.08 -22.68 -15.96
CA VAL A 121 19.20 -22.98 -16.84
C VAL A 121 19.39 -21.80 -17.78
N LEU A 122 20.61 -21.24 -17.80
CA LEU A 122 21.00 -20.12 -18.64
C LEU A 122 21.82 -20.61 -19.83
N ILE A 123 21.89 -19.82 -20.88
CA ILE A 123 22.74 -20.02 -22.06
C ILE A 123 23.89 -19.05 -22.01
N CYS A 124 25.11 -19.54 -22.11
CA CYS A 124 26.31 -18.70 -22.24
C CYS A 124 26.29 -17.96 -23.59
N PRO A 125 26.39 -16.64 -23.62
CA PRO A 125 26.40 -15.89 -24.89
C PRO A 125 27.64 -16.13 -25.74
N GLN A 126 28.75 -16.61 -25.13
CA GLN A 126 30.01 -16.88 -25.85
C GLN A 126 30.08 -18.28 -26.46
N CYS A 127 29.77 -19.34 -25.68
CA CYS A 127 29.98 -20.73 -26.13
C CYS A 127 28.64 -21.49 -26.30
N SER A 128 27.49 -20.86 -26.07
CA SER A 128 26.16 -21.48 -26.10
C SER A 128 25.97 -22.65 -25.13
N GLY A 129 26.89 -22.88 -24.19
CA GLY A 129 26.80 -23.93 -23.19
C GLY A 129 25.70 -23.64 -22.18
N GLU A 130 25.02 -24.69 -21.69
CA GLU A 130 23.99 -24.60 -20.65
C GLU A 130 24.62 -24.40 -19.27
N ILE A 131 24.16 -23.43 -18.53
CA ILE A 131 24.65 -23.05 -17.19
C ILE A 131 23.52 -23.21 -16.18
N VAL A 132 23.67 -24.10 -15.23
CA VAL A 132 22.74 -24.21 -14.07
C VAL A 132 23.05 -23.05 -13.11
N PHE A 133 22.16 -22.06 -13.05
CA PHE A 133 22.40 -20.81 -12.33
C PHE A 133 22.72 -21.05 -10.84
N GLY A 134 21.98 -21.94 -10.18
CA GLY A 134 22.12 -22.21 -8.75
C GLY A 134 23.47 -22.84 -8.36
N THR A 135 24.06 -23.70 -9.20
CA THR A 135 25.39 -24.31 -8.93
C THR A 135 26.52 -23.35 -9.24
N THR A 136 26.34 -22.48 -10.23
CA THR A 136 27.43 -21.63 -10.74
C THR A 136 27.48 -20.27 -10.02
N ALA A 137 26.33 -19.67 -9.71
CA ALA A 137 26.26 -18.34 -9.11
C ALA A 137 26.08 -18.32 -7.59
N ALA A 138 25.62 -19.41 -6.97
CA ALA A 138 25.48 -19.49 -5.50
C ALA A 138 26.83 -19.79 -4.83
N THR A 139 27.08 -19.13 -3.70
CA THR A 139 28.23 -19.41 -2.82
C THR A 139 27.82 -20.40 -1.72
N PRO A 140 28.77 -21.12 -1.09
CA PRO A 140 28.47 -22.05 0.01
C PRO A 140 27.74 -21.39 1.19
N ASP A 141 27.98 -20.10 1.45
CA ASP A 141 27.29 -19.29 2.46
C ASP A 141 25.91 -18.77 2.01
N GLY A 142 25.45 -19.20 0.85
CA GLY A 142 24.10 -18.94 0.33
C GLY A 142 23.89 -17.57 -0.31
N LYS A 143 24.95 -16.82 -0.58
CA LYS A 143 24.85 -15.58 -1.35
C LYS A 143 24.88 -15.86 -2.85
N ILE A 144 24.25 -15.03 -3.61
CA ILE A 144 24.30 -15.06 -5.09
C ILE A 144 25.32 -14.07 -5.57
N LYS A 145 26.31 -14.54 -6.34
CA LYS A 145 27.33 -13.70 -6.97
C LYS A 145 26.70 -12.83 -8.05
N ASN A 146 27.06 -11.56 -8.09
CA ASN A 146 26.66 -10.66 -9.18
C ASN A 146 27.33 -11.02 -10.52
N LYS A 147 28.52 -11.61 -10.44
CA LYS A 147 29.32 -12.12 -11.56
C LYS A 147 29.72 -13.56 -11.26
N PHE A 148 29.73 -14.41 -12.27
CA PHE A 148 30.14 -15.82 -12.19
C PHE A 148 30.84 -16.24 -13.48
N LEU A 149 31.64 -17.31 -13.43
CA LEU A 149 32.35 -17.84 -14.60
C LEU A 149 31.48 -18.89 -15.29
N CYS A 150 31.48 -18.88 -16.62
CA CYS A 150 30.88 -19.95 -17.39
C CYS A 150 31.65 -21.27 -17.12
N PRO A 151 30.95 -22.38 -16.75
CA PRO A 151 31.67 -23.65 -16.47
C PRO A 151 32.32 -24.28 -17.72
N HIS A 152 31.95 -23.83 -18.92
CA HIS A 152 32.46 -24.39 -20.17
C HIS A 152 33.62 -23.58 -20.76
N CYS A 153 33.50 -22.24 -20.86
CA CYS A 153 34.48 -21.40 -21.52
C CYS A 153 35.17 -20.37 -20.58
N GLN A 154 34.87 -20.39 -19.28
CA GLN A 154 35.43 -19.55 -18.24
C GLN A 154 35.20 -18.02 -18.45
N MET A 155 34.32 -17.64 -19.36
CA MET A 155 33.93 -16.22 -19.53
C MET A 155 33.26 -15.70 -18.28
N GLU A 156 33.61 -14.49 -17.82
CA GLU A 156 32.90 -13.82 -16.71
C GLU A 156 31.56 -13.28 -17.20
N LEU A 157 30.50 -13.70 -16.55
CA LEU A 157 29.15 -13.44 -16.93
C LEU A 157 28.37 -12.71 -15.81
N LYS A 158 27.38 -11.91 -16.20
CA LYS A 158 26.31 -11.44 -15.32
C LYS A 158 25.01 -12.15 -15.70
N LYS A 159 24.13 -12.37 -14.72
CA LYS A 159 22.82 -13.01 -14.99
C LYS A 159 22.06 -12.30 -16.12
N GLY A 160 22.05 -10.95 -16.16
CA GLY A 160 21.35 -10.16 -17.16
C GLY A 160 21.92 -10.26 -18.59
N SER A 161 23.16 -10.76 -18.77
CA SER A 161 23.78 -10.99 -20.08
C SER A 161 23.49 -12.38 -20.67
N CYS A 162 22.85 -13.26 -19.91
CA CYS A 162 22.54 -14.62 -20.33
C CYS A 162 21.04 -14.76 -20.62
N GLU A 163 20.70 -15.46 -21.69
CA GLU A 163 19.33 -15.87 -21.97
C GLU A 163 19.00 -17.12 -21.18
N LYS A 164 17.72 -17.30 -20.85
CA LYS A 164 17.25 -18.55 -20.26
C LYS A 164 17.08 -19.60 -21.33
N LYS A 165 17.57 -20.81 -21.07
CA LYS A 165 17.27 -21.97 -21.92
C LYS A 165 15.77 -22.21 -21.93
N LYS A 166 15.20 -22.35 -23.12
CA LYS A 166 13.77 -22.64 -23.30
C LYS A 166 13.58 -24.11 -23.66
N VAL A 167 12.45 -24.66 -23.22
CA VAL A 167 11.98 -26.00 -23.59
C VAL A 167 10.56 -25.91 -24.10
N SER A 168 10.27 -26.68 -25.15
CA SER A 168 8.92 -26.75 -25.75
C SER A 168 8.29 -28.10 -25.43
N PHE A 169 7.01 -28.09 -25.13
CA PHE A 169 6.24 -29.30 -24.88
C PHE A 169 4.82 -29.15 -25.48
N TRP A 170 4.18 -30.27 -25.77
CA TRP A 170 2.79 -30.28 -26.15
C TRP A 170 1.91 -30.13 -24.91
N ASP A 171 1.02 -29.16 -24.94
CA ASP A 171 0.07 -28.92 -23.84
C ASP A 171 -1.32 -29.47 -24.26
N ASP A 172 -1.73 -30.57 -23.66
CA ASP A 172 -3.00 -31.24 -23.96
C ASP A 172 -4.21 -30.33 -23.62
N ASN A 173 -4.09 -29.39 -22.66
CA ASN A 173 -5.21 -28.53 -22.27
C ASN A 173 -5.47 -27.38 -23.24
N SER A 174 -4.43 -26.76 -23.75
CA SER A 174 -4.57 -25.69 -24.74
C SER A 174 -4.50 -26.21 -26.18
N ARG A 175 -4.08 -27.48 -26.39
CA ARG A 175 -3.81 -28.10 -27.68
C ARG A 175 -2.82 -27.32 -28.54
N GLU A 176 -1.78 -26.82 -27.88
CA GLU A 176 -0.73 -25.96 -28.47
C GLU A 176 0.65 -26.43 -28.01
N ILE A 177 1.68 -26.14 -28.82
CA ILE A 177 3.07 -26.24 -28.38
C ILE A 177 3.37 -25.01 -27.51
N ARG A 178 3.81 -25.26 -26.29
CA ARG A 178 4.20 -24.19 -25.35
C ARG A 178 5.69 -24.19 -25.12
N THR A 179 6.25 -22.99 -24.97
CA THR A 179 7.67 -22.80 -24.71
C THR A 179 7.84 -22.07 -23.37
N ILE A 180 8.54 -22.72 -22.45
CA ILE A 180 8.81 -22.19 -21.11
C ILE A 180 10.32 -22.21 -20.82
N ALA A 181 10.76 -21.43 -19.81
CA ALA A 181 12.13 -21.50 -19.33
C ALA A 181 12.43 -22.87 -18.68
N LYS A 182 13.55 -23.48 -19.07
CA LYS A 182 14.04 -24.74 -18.48
C LYS A 182 14.46 -24.51 -17.05
N GLN A 183 13.92 -25.33 -16.15
CA GLN A 183 14.33 -25.40 -14.75
C GLN A 183 14.77 -26.83 -14.45
N VAL A 184 15.78 -26.98 -13.59
CA VAL A 184 16.29 -28.26 -13.11
C VAL A 184 16.32 -28.31 -11.59
N PRO A 185 16.12 -29.50 -10.99
CA PRO A 185 16.24 -29.64 -9.54
C PRO A 185 17.71 -29.43 -9.15
N LEU A 186 17.93 -28.65 -8.09
CA LEU A 186 19.24 -28.25 -7.57
C LEU A 186 19.59 -28.98 -6.29
N LEU A 187 18.61 -29.11 -5.38
CA LEU A 187 18.78 -29.66 -4.05
C LEU A 187 17.48 -30.29 -3.58
N ILE A 188 17.56 -31.46 -2.98
CA ILE A 188 16.44 -32.14 -2.32
C ILE A 188 16.66 -32.11 -0.81
N ASN A 189 15.71 -31.52 -0.07
CA ASN A 189 15.64 -31.63 1.38
C ASN A 189 14.59 -32.69 1.74
N TYR A 190 14.99 -33.68 2.52
CA TYR A 190 14.13 -34.83 2.87
C TYR A 190 14.29 -35.25 4.32
N THR A 191 13.31 -35.98 4.81
CA THR A 191 13.30 -36.60 6.15
C THR A 191 13.45 -38.10 6.01
N TYR A 192 14.42 -38.67 6.72
CA TYR A 192 14.63 -40.12 6.87
C TYR A 192 14.80 -40.48 8.34
N ARG A 193 14.00 -41.44 8.83
CA ARG A 193 13.98 -41.86 10.27
C ARG A 193 13.92 -40.68 11.23
N GLY A 194 13.07 -39.68 10.96
CA GLY A 194 12.86 -38.49 11.79
C GLY A 194 13.96 -37.42 11.73
N LYS A 195 15.04 -37.63 10.98
CA LYS A 195 16.13 -36.66 10.78
C LYS A 195 16.06 -36.03 9.40
N ARG A 196 16.46 -34.75 9.30
CA ARG A 196 16.51 -34.02 8.03
C ARG A 196 17.86 -34.16 7.36
N TYR A 197 17.82 -34.37 6.04
CA TYR A 197 18.98 -34.52 5.18
C TYR A 197 18.83 -33.63 3.94
N GLN A 198 19.94 -33.45 3.26
CA GLN A 198 20.00 -32.75 1.95
C GLN A 198 20.90 -33.54 1.02
N LYS A 199 20.50 -33.64 -0.25
CA LYS A 199 21.32 -34.23 -1.31
C LYS A 199 21.14 -33.49 -2.63
N GLN A 200 22.07 -33.65 -3.53
CA GLN A 200 21.87 -33.32 -4.94
C GLN A 200 20.97 -34.39 -5.59
N PRO A 201 20.13 -34.01 -6.57
CA PRO A 201 19.30 -34.98 -7.30
C PRO A 201 20.16 -36.04 -8.00
N ASP A 202 19.81 -37.31 -7.86
CA ASP A 202 20.46 -38.45 -8.50
C ASP A 202 19.61 -39.03 -9.64
N THR A 203 20.09 -40.13 -10.25
CA THR A 203 19.41 -40.81 -11.35
C THR A 203 18.00 -41.31 -10.98
N ASN A 204 17.78 -41.72 -9.73
CA ASN A 204 16.47 -42.18 -9.26
C ASN A 204 15.48 -41.01 -9.15
N ASP A 205 15.97 -39.85 -8.70
CA ASP A 205 15.16 -38.63 -8.59
C ASP A 205 14.75 -38.11 -9.99
N TYR A 206 15.66 -38.16 -10.97
CA TYR A 206 15.32 -37.83 -12.37
C TYR A 206 14.35 -38.84 -13.00
N ALA A 207 14.51 -40.14 -12.74
CA ALA A 207 13.56 -41.17 -13.18
C ALA A 207 12.16 -40.94 -12.58
N LEU A 208 12.10 -40.55 -11.29
CA LEU A 208 10.85 -40.18 -10.64
C LEU A 208 10.18 -38.95 -11.31
N LEU A 209 10.95 -37.90 -11.62
CA LEU A 209 10.44 -36.71 -12.31
C LEU A 209 9.90 -37.05 -13.69
N ASN A 210 10.61 -37.85 -14.49
CA ASN A 210 10.13 -38.32 -15.82
C ASN A 210 8.82 -39.07 -15.67
N LYS A 211 8.71 -40.01 -14.73
CA LYS A 211 7.46 -40.72 -14.45
C LYS A 211 6.31 -39.76 -14.08
N ILE A 212 6.58 -38.71 -13.31
CA ILE A 212 5.58 -37.70 -12.98
C ILE A 212 5.17 -36.89 -14.23
N ASP A 213 6.13 -36.59 -15.12
CA ASP A 213 5.87 -35.82 -16.32
C ASP A 213 5.01 -36.60 -17.38
N GLU A 214 5.02 -37.90 -17.33
CA GLU A 214 4.17 -38.76 -18.17
C GLU A 214 2.72 -38.89 -17.67
N LEU A 215 2.44 -38.54 -16.40
CA LEU A 215 1.11 -38.67 -15.83
C LEU A 215 0.09 -37.75 -16.52
N LYS A 216 -1.13 -38.25 -16.69
CA LYS A 216 -2.28 -37.40 -16.99
C LYS A 216 -2.99 -36.99 -15.72
N ILE A 217 -3.18 -35.67 -15.53
CA ILE A 217 -3.94 -35.18 -14.41
C ILE A 217 -5.42 -35.45 -14.63
N ARG A 218 -6.04 -36.19 -13.71
CA ARG A 218 -7.42 -36.68 -13.85
C ARG A 218 -8.47 -35.68 -13.39
N TYR A 219 -8.12 -34.80 -12.48
CA TYR A 219 -9.02 -33.85 -11.85
C TYR A 219 -8.86 -32.46 -12.47
N TRP A 220 -9.87 -31.63 -12.30
CA TRP A 220 -9.88 -30.27 -12.82
C TRP A 220 -8.83 -29.39 -12.11
N TYR A 221 -8.21 -28.50 -12.86
CA TYR A 221 -7.37 -27.41 -12.41
C TYR A 221 -7.52 -26.17 -13.32
N PRO A 222 -7.20 -24.94 -12.86
CA PRO A 222 -7.43 -23.74 -13.66
C PRO A 222 -6.47 -23.64 -14.85
N ASN A 223 -7.06 -23.50 -16.05
CA ASN A 223 -6.34 -23.29 -17.33
C ASN A 223 -6.48 -21.84 -17.84
N ASN A 224 -6.80 -20.90 -16.95
CA ASN A 224 -7.02 -19.53 -17.30
C ASN A 224 -5.73 -18.87 -17.80
N LYS A 225 -5.83 -18.11 -18.92
CA LYS A 225 -4.74 -17.26 -19.40
C LYS A 225 -4.62 -16.03 -18.50
N LEU A 226 -3.39 -15.62 -18.18
CA LEU A 226 -3.14 -14.43 -17.39
C LEU A 226 -3.65 -13.18 -18.13
N PRO A 227 -4.24 -12.20 -17.41
CA PRO A 227 -4.58 -10.92 -17.99
C PRO A 227 -3.30 -10.15 -18.38
N ILE A 228 -3.43 -9.21 -19.31
CA ILE A 228 -2.35 -8.27 -19.62
C ILE A 228 -2.25 -7.30 -18.45
N GLY A 229 -1.04 -7.15 -17.89
CA GLY A 229 -0.83 -6.28 -16.72
C GLY A 229 0.64 -6.22 -16.29
N TYR A 230 0.94 -5.28 -15.43
CA TYR A 230 2.30 -5.03 -14.93
C TYR A 230 2.90 -6.25 -14.20
N ASN A 231 2.11 -6.90 -13.32
CA ASN A 231 2.59 -8.05 -12.57
C ASN A 231 2.62 -9.33 -13.38
N THR A 232 1.79 -9.45 -14.40
CA THR A 232 1.70 -10.64 -15.25
C THR A 232 2.74 -10.66 -16.37
N GLU A 233 3.27 -9.50 -16.75
CA GLU A 233 4.29 -9.40 -17.80
C GLU A 233 5.59 -10.13 -17.43
N GLN A 234 6.06 -10.01 -16.19
CA GLN A 234 7.35 -10.59 -15.77
C GLN A 234 7.36 -12.12 -15.89
N PRO A 235 6.41 -12.89 -15.33
CA PRO A 235 6.38 -14.33 -15.49
C PRO A 235 6.21 -14.77 -16.95
N ILE A 236 5.42 -14.06 -17.76
CA ILE A 236 5.23 -14.34 -19.19
C ILE A 236 6.55 -14.13 -19.94
N ARG A 237 7.15 -12.95 -19.82
CA ARG A 237 8.38 -12.59 -20.55
C ARG A 237 9.56 -13.43 -20.11
N SER A 238 9.73 -13.63 -18.81
CA SER A 238 10.93 -14.27 -18.26
C SER A 238 10.89 -15.80 -18.30
N HIS A 239 9.69 -16.41 -18.18
CA HIS A 239 9.56 -17.86 -18.06
C HIS A 239 8.54 -18.48 -19.02
N GLY A 240 7.75 -17.69 -19.76
CA GLY A 240 6.70 -18.18 -20.62
C GLY A 240 5.44 -18.64 -19.86
N TYR A 241 5.27 -18.20 -18.60
CA TYR A 241 4.11 -18.60 -17.79
C TYR A 241 2.93 -17.67 -18.08
N ASP A 242 2.21 -17.99 -19.14
CA ASP A 242 1.03 -17.22 -19.57
C ASP A 242 -0.30 -17.76 -19.03
N ARG A 243 -0.28 -18.88 -18.29
CA ARG A 243 -1.45 -19.52 -17.68
C ARG A 243 -1.22 -19.90 -16.23
N VAL A 244 -2.29 -19.94 -15.46
CA VAL A 244 -2.26 -20.16 -14.01
C VAL A 244 -1.60 -21.50 -13.62
N TYR A 245 -1.90 -22.60 -14.30
CA TYR A 245 -1.31 -23.89 -13.94
C TYR A 245 0.21 -23.94 -14.13
N LEU A 246 0.81 -23.10 -14.98
CA LEU A 246 2.26 -23.07 -15.20
C LEU A 246 3.04 -22.55 -13.98
N PHE A 247 2.37 -21.91 -13.04
CA PHE A 247 2.96 -21.52 -11.75
C PHE A 247 3.20 -22.71 -10.80
N TYR A 248 2.77 -23.90 -11.15
CA TYR A 248 2.92 -25.10 -10.35
C TYR A 248 3.74 -26.15 -11.12
N THR A 249 4.43 -27.03 -10.39
CA THR A 249 4.98 -28.24 -10.97
C THR A 249 3.88 -29.26 -11.16
N LYS A 250 4.11 -30.26 -12.00
CA LYS A 250 3.07 -31.26 -12.30
C LYS A 250 2.64 -32.05 -11.07
N ARG A 251 3.57 -32.43 -10.18
CA ARG A 251 3.22 -33.14 -8.94
C ARG A 251 2.39 -32.30 -7.97
N ILE A 252 2.66 -30.97 -7.90
CA ILE A 252 1.82 -30.03 -7.13
C ILE A 252 0.42 -29.97 -7.74
N LEU A 253 0.30 -29.86 -9.07
CA LEU A 253 -1.01 -29.84 -9.75
C LEU A 253 -1.81 -31.11 -9.54
N CYS A 254 -1.17 -32.29 -9.61
CA CYS A 254 -1.83 -33.57 -9.31
C CYS A 254 -2.43 -33.54 -7.89
N TYR A 255 -1.65 -33.09 -6.92
CA TYR A 255 -2.09 -33.01 -5.52
C TYR A 255 -3.22 -32.00 -5.34
N LEU A 256 -3.03 -30.78 -5.82
CA LEU A 256 -4.02 -29.70 -5.69
C LEU A 256 -5.34 -30.01 -6.42
N SER A 257 -5.30 -30.58 -7.62
CA SER A 257 -6.50 -30.88 -8.38
C SER A 257 -7.36 -31.96 -7.69
N LYS A 258 -6.74 -33.01 -7.13
CA LYS A 258 -7.45 -34.01 -6.32
C LYS A 258 -8.00 -33.41 -5.04
N MET A 259 -7.19 -32.64 -4.32
CA MET A 259 -7.59 -31.98 -3.08
C MET A 259 -8.81 -31.08 -3.32
N TYR A 260 -8.81 -30.30 -4.40
CA TYR A 260 -9.93 -29.45 -4.77
C TYR A 260 -11.19 -30.25 -5.12
N ASP A 261 -11.06 -31.37 -5.86
CA ASP A 261 -12.18 -32.28 -6.17
C ASP A 261 -12.82 -32.87 -4.90
N LEU A 262 -12.00 -33.26 -3.92
CA LEU A 262 -12.49 -33.77 -2.63
C LEU A 262 -13.20 -32.67 -1.82
N ILE A 263 -12.64 -31.46 -1.81
CA ILE A 263 -13.24 -30.29 -1.14
C ILE A 263 -14.64 -29.98 -1.71
N LEU A 264 -14.78 -29.99 -3.03
CA LEU A 264 -16.07 -29.70 -3.67
C LEU A 264 -17.18 -30.72 -3.35
N LYS A 265 -16.82 -31.92 -2.89
CA LYS A 265 -17.74 -32.99 -2.47
C LYS A 265 -18.13 -32.89 -0.99
N SER A 266 -17.48 -32.03 -0.21
CA SER A 266 -17.76 -31.85 1.20
C SER A 266 -18.88 -30.82 1.42
N ASP A 267 -19.70 -31.04 2.45
CA ASP A 267 -20.64 -30.04 2.94
C ASP A 267 -19.95 -28.82 3.58
N TYR A 268 -18.68 -28.97 4.00
CA TYR A 268 -17.81 -27.91 4.55
C TYR A 268 -16.96 -27.22 3.48
N LYS A 269 -17.35 -27.30 2.20
CA LYS A 269 -16.55 -26.84 1.06
C LYS A 269 -16.07 -25.39 1.17
N ASP A 270 -16.86 -24.45 1.69
CA ASP A 270 -16.47 -23.05 1.78
C ASP A 270 -15.26 -22.88 2.72
N VAL A 271 -15.32 -23.48 3.91
CA VAL A 271 -14.26 -23.43 4.93
C VAL A 271 -13.01 -24.18 4.48
N LEU A 272 -13.20 -25.35 3.84
CA LEU A 272 -12.09 -26.13 3.29
C LEU A 272 -11.45 -25.41 2.09
N THR A 273 -12.21 -24.65 1.31
CA THR A 273 -11.68 -23.87 0.18
C THR A 273 -10.83 -22.71 0.64
N ILE A 274 -11.16 -21.99 1.73
CA ILE A 274 -10.28 -20.92 2.23
C ILE A 274 -8.98 -21.51 2.83
N TRP A 275 -9.04 -22.65 3.51
CA TRP A 275 -7.86 -23.36 3.95
C TRP A 275 -7.00 -23.79 2.74
N PHE A 276 -7.60 -24.37 1.68
CA PHE A 276 -6.94 -24.72 0.43
C PHE A 276 -6.25 -23.51 -0.21
N THR A 277 -6.96 -22.40 -0.41
CA THR A 277 -6.44 -21.21 -1.07
C THR A 277 -5.29 -20.56 -0.29
N SER A 278 -5.22 -20.75 1.03
CA SER A 278 -4.21 -20.16 1.90
C SER A 278 -2.77 -20.59 1.61
N GLN A 279 -2.55 -21.70 0.87
CA GLN A 279 -1.23 -22.21 0.56
C GLN A 279 -0.86 -22.12 -0.93
N LEU A 280 -1.78 -21.75 -1.81
CA LEU A 280 -1.58 -21.74 -3.26
C LEU A 280 -0.31 -20.99 -3.72
N ILE A 281 0.02 -19.87 -3.09
CA ILE A 281 1.23 -19.11 -3.41
C ILE A 281 2.48 -19.75 -2.81
N ASN A 282 2.40 -20.27 -1.58
CA ASN A 282 3.52 -20.85 -0.87
C ASN A 282 4.08 -22.13 -1.52
N ILE A 283 3.23 -22.87 -2.23
CA ILE A 283 3.61 -24.12 -2.94
C ILE A 283 3.72 -23.91 -4.47
N SER A 284 3.62 -22.67 -4.93
CA SER A 284 3.82 -22.32 -6.34
C SER A 284 5.29 -21.95 -6.63
N LYS A 285 5.62 -21.77 -7.90
CA LYS A 285 6.93 -21.26 -8.36
C LYS A 285 7.19 -19.78 -7.99
N LEU A 286 6.23 -19.08 -7.39
CA LEU A 286 6.43 -17.78 -6.73
C LEU A 286 7.23 -17.91 -5.43
N ASN A 287 7.26 -19.11 -4.85
CA ASN A 287 8.07 -19.40 -3.67
C ASN A 287 9.56 -19.45 -4.05
N ARG A 288 10.34 -18.51 -3.52
CA ARG A 288 11.76 -18.38 -3.84
C ARG A 288 12.60 -19.28 -2.95
N TYR A 289 13.63 -19.90 -3.53
CA TYR A 289 14.69 -20.50 -2.76
C TYR A 289 15.81 -19.49 -2.48
N ARG A 290 16.17 -19.33 -1.20
CA ARG A 290 17.30 -18.50 -0.76
C ARG A 290 18.25 -19.40 0.05
N PRO A 291 19.37 -19.85 -0.52
CA PRO A 291 20.35 -20.68 0.17
C PRO A 291 20.72 -20.07 1.53
N ALA A 292 20.90 -20.89 2.56
CA ALA A 292 21.22 -20.52 3.95
C ALA A 292 20.21 -19.63 4.71
N VAL A 293 19.22 -19.04 4.05
CA VAL A 293 18.24 -18.15 4.69
C VAL A 293 16.82 -18.72 4.61
N SER A 294 16.56 -19.61 3.66
CA SER A 294 15.21 -20.05 3.35
C SER A 294 14.69 -21.07 4.36
N PHE A 295 13.71 -20.68 5.08
CA PHE A 295 12.62 -21.53 5.48
C PHE A 295 11.66 -21.73 4.28
N PRO A 296 10.90 -22.87 4.17
CA PRO A 296 10.32 -23.31 2.90
C PRO A 296 9.33 -22.36 2.21
N TYR A 297 8.96 -21.23 2.83
CA TYR A 297 8.00 -20.27 2.24
C TYR A 297 8.57 -18.86 2.22
N ASN A 298 8.93 -18.38 1.03
CA ASN A 298 9.55 -17.06 0.84
C ASN A 298 9.07 -16.35 -0.44
N PRO A 299 7.74 -16.32 -0.72
CA PRO A 299 7.24 -15.52 -1.83
C PRO A 299 7.44 -14.03 -1.57
N LEU A 300 7.55 -13.23 -2.63
CA LEU A 300 7.52 -11.77 -2.52
C LEU A 300 6.07 -11.29 -2.47
N SER A 301 5.76 -10.45 -1.50
CA SER A 301 4.44 -9.81 -1.42
C SER A 301 4.26 -8.76 -2.52
N GLY A 302 3.03 -8.61 -3.03
CA GLY A 302 2.66 -7.57 -3.99
C GLY A 302 3.23 -7.73 -5.40
N THR A 303 3.62 -8.96 -5.79
CA THR A 303 4.14 -9.24 -7.14
C THR A 303 3.95 -10.71 -7.53
N LEU A 304 3.88 -10.98 -8.82
CA LEU A 304 3.95 -12.33 -9.40
C LEU A 304 5.36 -12.68 -9.91
N TYR A 305 6.39 -12.15 -9.30
CA TYR A 305 7.78 -12.32 -9.71
C TYR A 305 8.27 -13.76 -9.53
N ILE A 306 8.73 -14.36 -10.63
CA ILE A 306 9.41 -15.67 -10.64
C ILE A 306 10.92 -15.46 -10.52
N SER A 307 11.49 -16.03 -9.46
CA SER A 307 12.94 -16.02 -9.21
C SER A 307 13.63 -17.09 -10.04
N SER A 308 14.95 -16.93 -10.29
CA SER A 308 15.76 -17.99 -10.91
C SER A 308 16.05 -19.18 -10.00
N LEU A 309 15.82 -19.02 -8.69
CA LEU A 309 15.84 -20.11 -7.72
C LEU A 309 14.46 -20.17 -7.07
N THR A 310 13.75 -21.27 -7.25
CA THR A 310 12.42 -21.49 -6.69
C THR A 310 12.42 -22.68 -5.72
N CYS A 311 11.48 -22.69 -4.80
CA CYS A 311 11.33 -23.74 -3.80
C CYS A 311 9.98 -24.43 -3.98
N GLU A 312 10.00 -25.68 -4.35
CA GLU A 312 8.82 -26.54 -4.46
C GLU A 312 8.64 -27.30 -3.13
N SER A 313 7.75 -26.82 -2.29
CA SER A 313 7.46 -27.39 -0.97
C SER A 313 6.40 -28.48 -1.04
N SER A 314 6.52 -29.53 -0.22
CA SER A 314 5.52 -30.60 -0.10
C SER A 314 4.14 -30.01 0.29
N PRO A 315 3.08 -30.26 -0.50
CA PRO A 315 1.74 -29.79 -0.17
C PRO A 315 1.24 -30.39 1.14
N PHE A 316 1.51 -31.69 1.39
CA PHE A 316 1.11 -32.35 2.62
C PHE A 316 1.62 -31.61 3.86
N ILE A 317 2.93 -31.30 3.90
CA ILE A 317 3.54 -30.56 5.02
C ILE A 317 2.95 -29.15 5.15
N ALA A 318 2.75 -28.45 4.02
CA ALA A 318 2.19 -27.11 3.97
C ALA A 318 0.79 -27.05 4.59
N TYR A 319 -0.08 -27.98 4.19
CA TYR A 319 -1.48 -27.98 4.61
C TYR A 319 -1.69 -28.54 6.01
N VAL A 320 -0.94 -29.55 6.44
CA VAL A 320 -1.00 -30.07 7.82
C VAL A 320 -0.70 -28.96 8.84
N GLY A 321 0.41 -28.22 8.65
CA GLY A 321 0.77 -27.11 9.53
C GLY A 321 -0.25 -25.96 9.53
N LYS A 322 -1.08 -25.86 8.49
CA LYS A 322 -2.10 -24.82 8.36
C LYS A 322 -3.41 -25.17 9.08
N ILE A 323 -3.74 -26.46 9.26
CA ILE A 323 -4.96 -26.87 10.00
C ILE A 323 -4.96 -26.25 11.40
N THR A 324 -3.90 -26.48 12.18
CA THR A 324 -3.80 -25.97 13.56
C THR A 324 -3.86 -24.43 13.62
N LYS A 325 -3.16 -23.74 12.70
CA LYS A 325 -3.16 -22.27 12.65
C LYS A 325 -4.53 -21.71 12.30
N PHE A 326 -5.20 -22.32 11.34
CA PHE A 326 -6.54 -21.91 10.91
C PHE A 326 -7.57 -22.15 12.02
N SER A 327 -7.56 -23.32 12.64
CA SER A 327 -8.42 -23.66 13.77
C SER A 327 -8.27 -22.65 14.92
N LYS A 328 -7.04 -22.27 15.27
CA LYS A 328 -6.78 -21.26 16.30
C LYS A 328 -7.32 -19.88 15.93
N ALA A 329 -7.19 -19.46 14.66
CA ALA A 329 -7.70 -18.18 14.20
C ALA A 329 -9.24 -18.10 14.25
N MET A 330 -9.93 -19.21 14.00
CA MET A 330 -11.39 -19.28 13.98
C MET A 330 -12.06 -19.38 15.36
N GLN A 331 -11.31 -19.67 16.42
CA GLN A 331 -11.84 -19.79 17.79
C GLN A 331 -12.52 -18.52 18.31
N SER A 332 -12.16 -17.35 17.83
CA SER A 332 -12.69 -16.05 18.27
C SER A 332 -13.97 -15.63 17.56
N VAL A 333 -14.40 -16.36 16.54
CA VAL A 333 -15.57 -16.02 15.72
C VAL A 333 -16.79 -16.75 16.23
N ASN A 334 -17.67 -16.05 16.97
CA ASN A 334 -18.78 -16.70 17.71
C ASN A 334 -20.18 -16.27 17.20
N GLU A 335 -20.30 -15.19 16.43
CA GLU A 335 -21.59 -14.61 16.04
C GLU A 335 -21.62 -14.25 14.54
N ARG A 336 -22.83 -14.32 13.95
CA ARG A 336 -23.08 -13.79 12.59
C ARG A 336 -23.69 -12.41 12.69
N ASN A 337 -22.87 -11.38 12.57
CA ASN A 337 -23.29 -9.97 12.59
C ASN A 337 -22.74 -9.18 11.41
N THR A 338 -22.40 -9.86 10.33
CA THR A 338 -21.82 -9.29 9.11
C THR A 338 -22.68 -9.57 7.89
N ILE A 339 -22.88 -8.55 7.06
CA ILE A 339 -23.41 -8.66 5.69
C ILE A 339 -22.23 -8.42 4.74
N ILE A 340 -22.14 -9.23 3.68
CA ILE A 340 -21.03 -9.15 2.73
C ILE A 340 -21.59 -9.05 1.32
N SER A 341 -21.06 -8.11 0.54
CA SER A 341 -21.40 -7.91 -0.86
C SER A 341 -20.14 -7.87 -1.74
N THR A 342 -20.26 -8.39 -2.95
CA THR A 342 -19.22 -8.26 -3.99
C THR A 342 -19.72 -7.25 -5.02
N ASN A 343 -19.28 -6.01 -4.88
CA ASN A 343 -19.70 -4.92 -5.75
C ASN A 343 -18.68 -3.79 -5.76
N SER A 344 -18.78 -2.88 -6.73
CA SER A 344 -18.01 -1.64 -6.73
C SER A 344 -18.52 -0.67 -5.68
N THR A 345 -17.60 -0.08 -4.91
CA THR A 345 -17.92 1.00 -3.96
C THR A 345 -18.39 2.29 -4.65
N THR A 346 -18.21 2.40 -5.98
CA THR A 346 -18.76 3.53 -6.76
C THR A 346 -20.28 3.47 -6.94
N ASP A 347 -20.93 2.36 -6.55
CA ASP A 347 -22.37 2.12 -6.69
C ASP A 347 -22.87 1.20 -5.57
N LEU A 348 -23.40 1.78 -4.50
CA LEU A 348 -23.88 1.08 -3.32
C LEU A 348 -25.43 1.07 -3.23
N ASN A 349 -26.11 0.85 -4.34
CA ASN A 349 -27.58 0.91 -4.45
C ASN A 349 -28.34 0.06 -3.41
N LEU A 350 -27.74 -1.03 -2.93
CA LEU A 350 -28.36 -1.91 -1.94
C LEU A 350 -28.27 -1.36 -0.50
N VAL A 351 -27.47 -0.33 -0.25
CA VAL A 351 -27.32 0.28 1.07
C VAL A 351 -28.15 1.56 1.11
N PRO A 352 -29.17 1.64 2.01
CA PRO A 352 -30.04 2.81 2.10
C PRO A 352 -29.29 4.10 2.48
N ASN A 353 -29.86 5.25 2.10
CA ASN A 353 -29.33 6.55 2.52
C ASN A 353 -29.36 6.69 4.04
N ASN A 354 -28.32 7.30 4.62
CA ASN A 354 -28.25 7.61 6.06
C ASN A 354 -28.52 6.39 6.96
N SER A 355 -28.04 5.20 6.59
CA SER A 355 -28.25 3.95 7.32
C SER A 355 -27.06 3.51 8.16
N VAL A 356 -25.84 3.97 7.80
CA VAL A 356 -24.57 3.55 8.41
C VAL A 356 -24.14 4.52 9.52
N ASP A 357 -23.64 3.99 10.64
CA ASP A 357 -23.21 4.79 11.79
C ASP A 357 -21.75 5.17 11.75
N TYR A 358 -20.89 4.36 11.12
CA TYR A 358 -19.46 4.61 11.00
C TYR A 358 -18.87 3.92 9.77
N ILE A 359 -17.94 4.57 9.11
CA ILE A 359 -17.18 3.99 8.00
C ILE A 359 -15.72 3.91 8.42
N PHE A 360 -15.13 2.72 8.34
CA PHE A 360 -13.69 2.51 8.40
C PHE A 360 -13.25 1.84 7.11
N THR A 361 -12.31 2.41 6.40
CA THR A 361 -11.94 1.92 5.07
C THR A 361 -10.46 2.13 4.78
N ASP A 362 -9.86 1.14 4.08
CA ASP A 362 -8.48 1.13 3.59
C ASP A 362 -8.51 1.01 2.05
N PRO A 363 -8.71 2.14 1.32
CA PRO A 363 -8.88 2.11 -0.13
C PRO A 363 -7.56 1.84 -0.85
N PRO A 364 -7.58 1.44 -2.13
CA PRO A 364 -6.38 1.29 -2.94
C PRO A 364 -5.52 2.56 -2.98
N PHE A 365 -4.19 2.41 -2.81
CA PHE A 365 -3.23 3.53 -2.72
C PHE A 365 -2.68 3.96 -4.09
N GLY A 366 -3.53 4.18 -5.08
CA GLY A 366 -3.12 4.57 -6.43
C GLY A 366 -2.39 3.45 -7.17
N GLY A 367 -1.12 3.66 -7.56
CA GLY A 367 -0.35 2.69 -8.36
C GLY A 367 0.51 1.70 -7.56
N ASN A 368 0.31 1.55 -6.26
CA ASN A 368 1.16 0.70 -5.42
C ASN A 368 0.95 -0.79 -5.66
N LEU A 369 -0.29 -1.23 -5.76
CA LEU A 369 -0.69 -2.62 -5.95
C LEU A 369 -1.76 -2.71 -7.05
N ASN A 370 -1.63 -3.70 -7.93
CA ASN A 370 -2.62 -4.04 -8.96
C ASN A 370 -3.41 -5.25 -8.47
N TYR A 371 -4.45 -5.02 -7.70
CA TYR A 371 -5.13 -6.05 -6.92
C TYR A 371 -5.73 -7.15 -7.79
N SER A 372 -6.42 -6.82 -8.88
CA SER A 372 -7.03 -7.79 -9.79
C SER A 372 -6.02 -8.71 -10.48
N GLU A 373 -4.80 -8.20 -10.76
CA GLU A 373 -3.71 -9.01 -11.32
C GLU A 373 -3.15 -10.00 -10.27
N LEU A 374 -2.92 -9.49 -9.05
CA LEU A 374 -2.35 -10.29 -7.97
C LEU A 374 -3.30 -11.38 -7.47
N SER A 375 -4.59 -11.07 -7.39
CA SER A 375 -5.64 -12.00 -6.93
C SER A 375 -5.98 -13.10 -7.95
N TYR A 376 -5.55 -12.95 -9.20
CA TYR A 376 -5.98 -13.79 -10.32
C TYR A 376 -5.70 -15.29 -10.15
N ILE A 377 -4.59 -15.65 -9.48
CA ILE A 377 -4.27 -17.05 -9.21
C ILE A 377 -5.33 -17.70 -8.30
N TRP A 378 -5.70 -17.02 -7.20
CA TRP A 378 -6.74 -17.51 -6.28
C TRP A 378 -8.11 -17.55 -6.94
N GLU A 379 -8.48 -16.48 -7.67
CA GLU A 379 -9.75 -16.36 -8.35
C GLU A 379 -9.93 -17.43 -9.43
N SER A 380 -8.83 -17.81 -10.09
CA SER A 380 -8.86 -18.90 -11.07
C SER A 380 -9.22 -20.25 -10.43
N TRP A 381 -8.72 -20.56 -9.24
CA TRP A 381 -9.12 -21.73 -8.48
C TRP A 381 -10.56 -21.66 -7.96
N LEU A 382 -11.02 -20.48 -7.59
CA LEU A 382 -12.40 -20.23 -7.18
C LEU A 382 -13.41 -20.17 -8.36
N LYS A 383 -12.94 -20.23 -9.59
CA LYS A 383 -13.74 -20.09 -10.84
C LYS A 383 -14.48 -18.75 -10.93
N VAL A 384 -13.87 -17.70 -10.43
CA VAL A 384 -14.38 -16.32 -10.47
C VAL A 384 -13.33 -15.38 -11.06
N LYS A 385 -13.72 -14.15 -11.35
CA LYS A 385 -12.81 -13.12 -11.85
C LYS A 385 -13.31 -11.74 -11.42
N THR A 386 -12.43 -10.91 -10.90
CA THR A 386 -12.70 -9.51 -10.62
C THR A 386 -13.00 -8.74 -11.90
N ASN A 387 -14.13 -8.01 -11.91
CA ASN A 387 -14.37 -6.99 -12.93
C ASN A 387 -13.49 -5.76 -12.60
N ASN A 388 -12.39 -5.58 -13.32
CA ASN A 388 -11.42 -4.54 -13.04
C ASN A 388 -11.75 -3.17 -13.67
N ILE A 389 -12.89 -3.03 -14.36
CA ILE A 389 -13.30 -1.72 -14.91
C ILE A 389 -13.44 -0.67 -13.79
N PRO A 390 -14.20 -0.90 -12.70
CA PRO A 390 -14.31 0.04 -11.59
C PRO A 390 -13.21 -0.12 -10.52
N GLU A 391 -12.12 -0.83 -10.80
CA GLU A 391 -10.98 -0.95 -9.87
C GLU A 391 -10.29 0.40 -9.72
N ALA A 392 -10.31 1.00 -8.53
CA ALA A 392 -9.79 2.33 -8.24
C ALA A 392 -8.27 2.31 -8.04
N ILE A 393 -7.53 2.11 -9.12
CA ILE A 393 -6.06 2.09 -9.15
C ILE A 393 -5.52 2.93 -10.31
N MET A 394 -4.22 3.25 -10.25
CA MET A 394 -3.47 3.78 -11.38
C MET A 394 -2.74 2.61 -12.07
N ASN A 395 -3.13 2.28 -13.29
CA ASN A 395 -2.57 1.16 -14.05
C ASN A 395 -2.61 1.46 -15.56
N THR A 396 -1.45 1.58 -16.18
CA THR A 396 -1.33 1.88 -17.62
C THR A 396 -1.90 0.77 -18.50
N ALA A 397 -1.81 -0.50 -18.08
CA ALA A 397 -2.40 -1.61 -18.83
C ALA A 397 -3.95 -1.59 -18.81
N GLN A 398 -4.55 -0.89 -17.86
CA GLN A 398 -5.99 -0.64 -17.77
C GLN A 398 -6.38 0.76 -18.28
N ASN A 399 -5.46 1.53 -18.86
CA ASN A 399 -5.64 2.93 -19.28
C ASN A 399 -6.15 3.84 -18.15
N LYS A 400 -5.65 3.64 -16.93
CA LYS A 400 -6.01 4.43 -15.75
C LYS A 400 -4.82 5.22 -15.24
N ASN A 401 -4.92 6.53 -15.32
CA ASN A 401 -3.96 7.48 -14.75
C ASN A 401 -4.49 8.08 -13.43
N LEU A 402 -3.93 9.19 -12.98
CA LEU A 402 -4.32 9.87 -11.75
C LEU A 402 -5.76 10.43 -11.82
N SER A 403 -6.20 10.91 -13.00
CA SER A 403 -7.54 11.47 -13.18
C SER A 403 -8.62 10.41 -13.02
N GLU A 404 -8.46 9.25 -13.68
CA GLU A 404 -9.39 8.13 -13.55
C GLU A 404 -9.42 7.57 -12.13
N TYR A 405 -8.26 7.50 -11.46
CA TYR A 405 -8.20 7.10 -10.05
C TYR A 405 -8.97 8.09 -9.16
N GLN A 406 -8.75 9.40 -9.36
CA GLN A 406 -9.44 10.45 -8.60
C GLN A 406 -10.96 10.42 -8.84
N ASP A 407 -11.41 10.22 -10.06
CA ASP A 407 -12.84 10.10 -10.39
C ASP A 407 -13.48 8.92 -9.67
N LEU A 408 -12.87 7.73 -9.76
CA LEU A 408 -13.37 6.53 -9.09
C LEU A 408 -13.41 6.71 -7.57
N MET A 409 -12.36 7.27 -6.95
CA MET A 409 -12.33 7.52 -5.52
C MET A 409 -13.37 8.57 -5.10
N THR A 410 -13.56 9.62 -5.88
CA THR A 410 -14.59 10.65 -5.64
C THR A 410 -15.98 10.03 -5.65
N ARG A 411 -16.28 9.17 -6.61
CA ARG A 411 -17.56 8.43 -6.66
C ARG A 411 -17.73 7.52 -5.43
N CYS A 412 -16.69 6.83 -4.99
CA CYS A 412 -16.73 6.05 -3.75
C CYS A 412 -17.06 6.94 -2.54
N PHE A 413 -16.43 8.11 -2.42
CA PHE A 413 -16.70 9.02 -1.31
C PHE A 413 -18.10 9.64 -1.38
N CYS A 414 -18.64 9.89 -2.56
CA CYS A 414 -20.04 10.31 -2.73
C CYS A 414 -21.02 9.25 -2.21
N GLU A 415 -20.77 7.98 -2.52
CA GLU A 415 -21.58 6.88 -2.00
C GLU A 415 -21.42 6.72 -0.48
N TYR A 416 -20.22 6.85 0.06
CA TYR A 416 -19.99 6.87 1.50
C TYR A 416 -20.74 8.01 2.18
N TYR A 417 -20.72 9.20 1.59
CA TYR A 417 -21.47 10.34 2.12
C TYR A 417 -22.99 10.08 2.09
N ARG A 418 -23.48 9.46 1.03
CA ARG A 418 -24.90 9.12 0.88
C ARG A 418 -25.37 8.16 1.98
N ILE A 419 -24.62 7.07 2.23
CA ILE A 419 -25.02 6.01 3.17
C ILE A 419 -24.77 6.38 4.64
N LEU A 420 -23.77 7.22 4.93
CA LEU A 420 -23.43 7.62 6.29
C LEU A 420 -24.50 8.54 6.88
N LYS A 421 -24.90 8.30 8.12
CA LYS A 421 -25.84 9.17 8.86
C LYS A 421 -25.23 10.56 9.10
N PRO A 422 -26.03 11.63 9.14
CA PRO A 422 -25.55 12.96 9.55
C PRO A 422 -24.91 12.92 10.94
N ASN A 423 -23.90 13.75 11.17
CA ASN A 423 -23.09 13.81 12.39
C ASN A 423 -22.35 12.50 12.73
N ARG A 424 -22.03 11.70 11.74
CA ARG A 424 -21.25 10.48 11.86
C ARG A 424 -19.94 10.59 11.10
N TRP A 425 -19.04 9.65 11.36
CA TRP A 425 -17.64 9.72 11.01
C TRP A 425 -17.23 8.67 9.98
N ILE A 426 -16.22 9.04 9.20
CA ILE A 426 -15.43 8.14 8.35
C ILE A 426 -13.97 8.21 8.77
N THR A 427 -13.31 7.08 8.88
CA THR A 427 -11.87 6.97 9.03
C THR A 427 -11.29 6.23 7.83
N ILE A 428 -10.29 6.84 7.21
CA ILE A 428 -9.62 6.32 6.00
C ILE A 428 -8.16 6.09 6.36
N GLU A 429 -7.71 4.85 6.26
CA GLU A 429 -6.28 4.52 6.27
C GLU A 429 -5.73 4.72 4.86
N PHE A 430 -4.62 5.46 4.72
CA PHE A 430 -4.08 5.77 3.41
C PHE A 430 -2.56 5.80 3.40
N HIS A 431 -1.95 5.16 2.39
CA HIS A 431 -0.50 5.05 2.25
C HIS A 431 -0.04 5.41 0.85
N ASN A 432 0.44 6.61 0.66
CA ASN A 432 1.12 7.01 -0.58
C ASN A 432 2.12 8.14 -0.31
N SER A 433 3.30 8.08 -0.93
CA SER A 433 4.34 9.10 -0.81
C SER A 433 4.14 10.29 -1.75
N LYS A 434 3.23 10.19 -2.74
CA LYS A 434 3.03 11.22 -3.75
C LYS A 434 1.99 12.24 -3.32
N ASN A 435 2.38 13.51 -3.28
CA ASN A 435 1.49 14.62 -2.96
C ASN A 435 0.27 14.69 -3.89
N SER A 436 0.44 14.37 -5.18
CA SER A 436 -0.65 14.39 -6.15
C SER A 436 -1.76 13.38 -5.84
N VAL A 437 -1.40 12.22 -5.32
CA VAL A 437 -2.39 11.18 -4.94
C VAL A 437 -3.08 11.58 -3.63
N TRP A 438 -2.34 12.17 -2.69
CA TRP A 438 -2.92 12.73 -1.46
C TRP A 438 -3.94 13.84 -1.77
N ASN A 439 -3.58 14.80 -2.64
CA ASN A 439 -4.49 15.87 -3.04
C ASN A 439 -5.76 15.34 -3.71
N ALA A 440 -5.64 14.28 -4.54
CA ALA A 440 -6.78 13.62 -5.15
C ALA A 440 -7.77 13.05 -4.11
N ILE A 441 -7.26 12.43 -3.03
CA ILE A 441 -8.09 11.92 -1.94
C ILE A 441 -8.77 13.05 -1.17
N GLN A 442 -8.03 14.12 -0.81
CA GLN A 442 -8.59 15.28 -0.12
C GLN A 442 -9.69 15.95 -0.96
N GLN A 443 -9.43 16.22 -2.24
CA GLN A 443 -10.40 16.81 -3.14
C GLN A 443 -11.65 15.95 -3.32
N GLY A 444 -11.46 14.62 -3.44
CA GLY A 444 -12.58 13.69 -3.53
C GLY A 444 -13.46 13.70 -2.28
N LEU A 445 -12.86 13.73 -1.08
CA LEU A 445 -13.59 13.83 0.19
C LEU A 445 -14.35 15.15 0.30
N GLN A 446 -13.72 16.26 -0.03
CA GLN A 446 -14.34 17.58 -0.04
C GLN A 446 -15.50 17.61 -1.03
N TYR A 447 -15.29 17.16 -2.27
CA TYR A 447 -16.32 17.10 -3.29
C TYR A 447 -17.55 16.29 -2.84
N ALA A 448 -17.35 15.20 -2.15
CA ALA A 448 -18.43 14.39 -1.59
C ALA A 448 -19.20 15.08 -0.45
N GLY A 449 -18.63 16.11 0.19
CA GLY A 449 -19.25 16.88 1.26
C GLY A 449 -18.72 16.57 2.66
N PHE A 450 -17.69 15.76 2.80
CA PHE A 450 -17.05 15.48 4.08
C PHE A 450 -16.19 16.66 4.55
N ILE A 451 -16.15 16.85 5.86
CA ILE A 451 -15.26 17.80 6.53
C ILE A 451 -14.15 17.01 7.21
N VAL A 452 -12.91 17.23 6.78
CA VAL A 452 -11.73 16.64 7.42
C VAL A 452 -11.51 17.29 8.78
N ALA A 453 -11.36 16.48 9.83
CA ALA A 453 -11.21 16.93 11.20
C ALA A 453 -9.87 16.54 11.83
N ASP A 454 -9.18 15.53 11.29
CA ASP A 454 -7.90 15.07 11.83
C ASP A 454 -7.15 14.22 10.81
N VAL A 455 -5.82 14.36 10.80
CA VAL A 455 -4.92 13.53 10.00
C VAL A 455 -3.74 13.11 10.87
N ARG A 456 -3.59 11.81 11.10
CA ARG A 456 -2.55 11.24 11.96
C ARG A 456 -1.75 10.17 11.25
N THR A 457 -0.56 9.91 11.79
CA THR A 457 0.28 8.78 11.37
C THR A 457 -0.03 7.53 12.19
N LEU A 458 -0.04 6.39 11.51
CA LEU A 458 -0.09 5.07 12.12
C LEU A 458 1.29 4.41 12.03
N ASP A 459 1.91 4.13 13.19
CA ASP A 459 3.18 3.42 13.25
C ASP A 459 3.00 1.93 12.97
N LYS A 460 3.53 1.44 11.84
CA LYS A 460 3.58 0.01 11.53
C LYS A 460 4.93 -0.58 11.99
N GLN A 461 4.88 -1.57 12.87
CA GLN A 461 6.07 -2.27 13.35
C GLN A 461 6.74 -3.14 12.28
N LEU A 462 6.04 -3.50 11.19
CA LEU A 462 6.54 -4.34 10.10
C LEU A 462 6.49 -3.57 8.78
N GLY A 463 7.65 -3.30 8.19
CA GLY A 463 7.76 -2.64 6.88
C GLY A 463 7.43 -3.57 5.71
N THR A 464 6.90 -3.01 4.61
CA THR A 464 6.71 -3.71 3.33
C THR A 464 8.03 -3.83 2.57
N PHE A 465 8.09 -4.70 1.53
CA PHE A 465 9.28 -4.87 0.69
C PHE A 465 9.75 -3.54 0.05
N LYS A 466 8.83 -2.68 -0.40
CA LYS A 466 9.16 -1.34 -0.93
C LYS A 466 9.77 -0.44 0.17
N GLN A 467 9.29 -0.52 1.40
CA GLN A 467 9.81 0.26 2.53
C GLN A 467 11.21 -0.16 2.96
N THR A 468 11.60 -1.43 2.70
CA THR A 468 12.95 -1.94 3.01
C THR A 468 13.95 -1.75 1.86
N THR A 469 13.50 -1.48 0.63
CA THR A 469 14.35 -1.38 -0.56
C THR A 469 14.46 0.02 -1.15
N SER A 470 13.67 0.99 -0.69
CA SER A 470 13.68 2.38 -1.14
C SER A 470 13.87 3.31 0.05
N SER A 471 14.89 4.17 -0.02
CA SER A 471 15.16 5.21 0.98
C SER A 471 14.05 6.26 1.08
N SER A 472 13.29 6.46 -0.01
CA SER A 472 12.17 7.41 -0.11
C SER A 472 10.79 6.79 0.19
N ALA A 473 10.73 5.52 0.62
CA ALA A 473 9.44 4.91 0.94
C ALA A 473 8.89 5.41 2.28
N VAL A 474 7.65 5.85 2.27
CA VAL A 474 6.92 6.20 3.50
C VAL A 474 6.85 4.96 4.39
N LYS A 475 7.30 5.09 5.64
CA LYS A 475 7.28 3.98 6.61
C LYS A 475 6.01 3.94 7.44
N GLN A 476 5.19 4.98 7.40
CA GLN A 476 3.97 5.11 8.19
C GLN A 476 2.77 5.39 7.30
N ASP A 477 1.62 4.88 7.70
CA ASP A 477 0.36 5.17 7.03
C ASP A 477 -0.28 6.41 7.65
N LEU A 478 -1.09 7.12 6.86
CA LEU A 478 -1.91 8.23 7.33
C LEU A 478 -3.31 7.71 7.68
N VAL A 479 -3.85 8.21 8.75
CA VAL A 479 -5.23 7.99 9.16
C VAL A 479 -5.97 9.32 9.11
N ILE A 480 -6.92 9.41 8.18
CA ILE A 480 -7.75 10.59 7.96
C ILE A 480 -9.08 10.36 8.66
N SER A 481 -9.45 11.24 9.58
CA SER A 481 -10.77 11.26 10.19
C SER A 481 -11.57 12.44 9.64
N ALA A 482 -12.74 12.16 9.08
CA ALA A 482 -13.64 13.16 8.53
C ALA A 482 -15.08 12.88 8.99
N TYR A 483 -15.96 13.86 8.92
CA TYR A 483 -17.35 13.69 9.34
C TYR A 483 -18.34 14.26 8.33
N LYS A 484 -19.57 13.74 8.35
CA LYS A 484 -20.71 14.28 7.63
C LYS A 484 -21.39 15.34 8.50
N PRO A 485 -21.59 16.59 8.03
CA PRO A 485 -22.20 17.66 8.81
C PRO A 485 -23.62 17.31 9.30
N LYS A 486 -24.03 17.93 10.39
CA LYS A 486 -25.42 17.83 10.89
C LYS A 486 -26.41 18.44 9.91
N ASN A 487 -27.58 17.85 9.79
CA ASN A 487 -28.67 18.42 8.98
C ASN A 487 -29.17 19.77 9.55
N SER A 488 -29.08 19.96 10.88
CA SER A 488 -29.38 21.25 11.51
C SER A 488 -28.49 22.37 11.01
N LEU A 489 -27.17 22.13 10.88
CA LEU A 489 -26.25 23.13 10.31
C LEU A 489 -26.65 23.50 8.90
N ARG A 490 -26.93 22.51 8.04
CA ARG A 490 -27.34 22.78 6.65
C ARG A 490 -28.62 23.63 6.58
N ARG A 491 -29.59 23.37 7.44
CA ARG A 491 -30.82 24.17 7.54
C ARG A 491 -30.53 25.58 8.04
N SER A 492 -29.80 25.70 9.16
CA SER A 492 -29.48 27.03 9.72
C SER A 492 -28.65 27.89 8.77
N ILE A 493 -27.75 27.29 7.99
CA ILE A 493 -27.00 27.99 6.95
C ILE A 493 -27.93 28.39 5.80
N ALA A 494 -28.83 27.51 5.35
CA ALA A 494 -29.79 27.82 4.29
C ALA A 494 -30.75 28.98 4.67
N GLU A 495 -31.14 29.05 5.94
CA GLU A 495 -31.99 30.13 6.49
C GLU A 495 -31.24 31.47 6.60
N ASN A 496 -29.90 31.47 6.65
CA ASN A 496 -29.04 32.64 6.84
C ASN A 496 -28.15 32.93 5.62
N ILE A 497 -28.49 32.46 4.44
CA ILE A 497 -27.71 32.71 3.20
C ILE A 497 -27.55 34.22 2.99
N GLY A 498 -26.29 34.64 2.72
CA GLY A 498 -25.92 36.05 2.58
C GLY A 498 -25.58 36.78 3.88
N SER A 499 -25.66 36.09 5.02
CA SER A 499 -25.23 36.62 6.32
C SER A 499 -23.89 36.07 6.72
N ASN A 500 -23.06 36.89 7.39
CA ASN A 500 -21.77 36.48 7.99
C ASN A 500 -21.95 35.40 9.09
N GLU A 501 -23.16 35.23 9.62
CA GLU A 501 -23.45 34.23 10.65
C GLU A 501 -23.28 32.79 10.13
N THR A 502 -23.41 32.56 8.83
CA THR A 502 -23.16 31.23 8.26
C THR A 502 -21.72 30.74 8.49
N ALA A 503 -20.72 31.62 8.47
CA ALA A 503 -19.35 31.30 8.81
C ALA A 503 -19.23 30.82 10.25
N TRP A 504 -19.87 31.53 11.19
CA TRP A 504 -19.76 31.24 12.62
C TRP A 504 -20.55 29.99 13.04
N LEU A 505 -21.67 29.72 12.39
CA LEU A 505 -22.40 28.46 12.55
C LEU A 505 -21.52 27.28 12.13
N PHE A 506 -20.82 27.39 11.00
CA PHE A 506 -19.89 26.38 10.54
C PHE A 506 -18.73 26.18 11.56
N VAL A 507 -18.05 27.28 11.97
CA VAL A 507 -16.91 27.21 12.91
C VAL A 507 -17.33 26.59 14.23
N ARG A 508 -18.48 26.96 14.80
CA ARG A 508 -18.97 26.34 16.05
C ARG A 508 -19.15 24.84 15.90
N GLN A 509 -19.79 24.37 14.82
CA GLN A 509 -19.94 22.94 14.62
C GLN A 509 -18.60 22.25 14.38
N HIS A 510 -17.71 22.84 13.61
CA HIS A 510 -16.40 22.24 13.35
C HIS A 510 -15.60 22.11 14.65
N LEU A 511 -15.48 23.17 15.43
CA LEU A 511 -14.81 23.15 16.74
C LEU A 511 -15.44 22.14 17.72
N SER A 512 -16.75 21.89 17.65
CA SER A 512 -17.43 20.89 18.49
C SER A 512 -17.10 19.43 18.08
N ASN A 513 -16.64 19.23 16.86
CA ASN A 513 -16.33 17.90 16.34
C ASN A 513 -14.85 17.53 16.41
N ILE A 514 -13.93 18.53 16.42
CA ILE A 514 -12.49 18.26 16.48
C ILE A 514 -12.00 18.06 17.92
N PRO A 515 -10.93 17.26 18.15
CA PRO A 515 -10.42 16.98 19.49
C PRO A 515 -10.05 18.26 20.23
N VAL A 516 -10.39 18.33 21.52
CA VAL A 516 -10.02 19.47 22.38
C VAL A 516 -8.55 19.40 22.75
N VAL A 517 -8.07 18.21 23.12
CA VAL A 517 -6.71 17.95 23.58
C VAL A 517 -6.20 16.68 22.90
N VAL A 518 -4.97 16.75 22.43
CA VAL A 518 -4.21 15.57 21.95
C VAL A 518 -2.91 15.53 22.75
N VAL A 519 -2.66 14.41 23.44
CA VAL A 519 -1.45 14.21 24.22
C VAL A 519 -0.62 13.10 23.59
N LYS A 520 0.66 13.38 23.30
CA LYS A 520 1.61 12.39 22.80
C LYS A 520 2.90 12.47 23.64
N ASN A 521 3.35 11.36 24.18
CA ASN A 521 4.54 11.29 25.04
C ASN A 521 4.52 12.26 26.22
N GLY A 522 3.35 12.53 26.82
CA GLY A 522 3.18 13.45 27.93
C GLY A 522 3.13 14.93 27.55
N LYS A 523 3.29 15.29 26.28
CA LYS A 523 3.17 16.66 25.76
C LYS A 523 1.86 16.87 25.01
N ILE A 524 1.25 18.04 25.10
CA ILE A 524 0.10 18.43 24.30
C ILE A 524 0.58 18.74 22.88
N GLU A 525 -0.06 18.14 21.89
CA GLU A 525 0.14 18.47 20.47
C GLU A 525 -0.83 19.58 20.05
N VAL A 526 -0.37 20.44 19.14
CA VAL A 526 -1.21 21.42 18.47
C VAL A 526 -2.18 20.68 17.54
N VAL A 527 -3.48 20.92 17.72
CA VAL A 527 -4.52 20.41 16.80
C VAL A 527 -4.64 21.40 15.65
N ALA A 528 -4.03 21.09 14.52
CA ALA A 528 -3.94 21.99 13.36
C ALA A 528 -5.30 22.51 12.88
N GLU A 529 -6.34 21.65 12.88
CA GLU A 529 -7.71 22.03 12.48
C GLU A 529 -8.37 23.08 13.41
N ARG A 530 -7.74 23.42 14.54
CA ARG A 530 -8.15 24.54 15.42
C ARG A 530 -7.47 25.86 15.09
N GLN A 531 -6.54 25.89 14.14
CA GLN A 531 -5.84 27.12 13.76
C GLN A 531 -6.69 27.95 12.77
N ALA A 532 -6.49 29.27 12.81
CA ALA A 532 -7.29 30.24 12.06
C ALA A 532 -7.39 29.92 10.56
N TYR A 533 -6.26 29.63 9.93
CA TYR A 533 -6.20 29.40 8.49
C TYR A 533 -6.92 28.14 8.04
N LEU A 534 -6.84 27.02 8.81
CA LEU A 534 -7.59 25.82 8.50
C LEU A 534 -9.08 26.00 8.75
N LEU A 535 -9.47 26.71 9.82
CA LEU A 535 -10.87 27.06 10.05
C LEU A 535 -11.44 27.88 8.89
N PHE A 536 -10.65 28.82 8.36
CA PHE A 536 -11.03 29.59 7.18
C PHE A 536 -11.19 28.71 5.94
N ASP A 537 -10.19 27.90 5.63
CA ASP A 537 -10.22 27.02 4.47
C ASP A 537 -11.39 26.04 4.51
N ARG A 538 -11.65 25.41 5.66
CA ARG A 538 -12.78 24.49 5.82
C ARG A 538 -14.13 25.20 5.64
N MET A 539 -14.22 26.43 6.17
CA MET A 539 -15.41 27.27 6.01
C MET A 539 -15.64 27.62 4.53
N VAL A 540 -14.61 28.10 3.83
CA VAL A 540 -14.67 28.44 2.40
C VAL A 540 -15.04 27.23 1.57
N ALA A 541 -14.33 26.11 1.76
CA ALA A 541 -14.61 24.86 1.05
C ALA A 541 -16.05 24.39 1.26
N TYR A 542 -16.54 24.43 2.49
CA TYR A 542 -17.92 24.05 2.80
C TYR A 542 -18.95 24.92 2.07
N HIS A 543 -18.80 26.26 2.07
CA HIS A 543 -19.73 27.18 1.41
C HIS A 543 -19.73 26.97 -0.11
N ILE A 544 -18.55 26.87 -0.73
CA ILE A 544 -18.43 26.64 -2.18
C ILE A 544 -19.12 25.33 -2.56
N MET A 545 -18.94 24.27 -1.78
CA MET A 545 -19.52 22.95 -2.07
C MET A 545 -21.03 22.90 -1.89
N GLN A 546 -21.58 23.72 -0.97
CA GLN A 546 -23.02 23.85 -0.84
C GLN A 546 -23.64 24.79 -1.88
N GLY A 547 -22.82 25.38 -2.78
CA GLY A 547 -23.28 26.37 -3.75
C GLY A 547 -23.70 27.70 -3.12
N ILE A 548 -23.15 28.02 -1.94
CA ILE A 548 -23.49 29.21 -1.15
C ILE A 548 -22.32 30.20 -1.25
N PRO A 549 -22.58 31.51 -1.41
CA PRO A 549 -21.53 32.52 -1.40
C PRO A 549 -20.69 32.45 -0.12
N VAL A 550 -19.38 32.59 -0.25
CA VAL A 550 -18.47 32.70 0.91
C VAL A 550 -18.76 34.01 1.62
N PRO A 551 -19.13 34.01 2.92
CA PRO A 551 -19.72 35.18 3.58
C PRO A 551 -18.68 36.22 4.02
N LEU A 552 -17.41 35.83 4.19
CA LEU A 552 -16.32 36.68 4.72
C LEU A 552 -15.03 36.46 3.95
N ASP A 553 -14.24 37.50 3.75
CA ASP A 553 -12.85 37.37 3.34
C ASP A 553 -11.96 36.91 4.52
N ALA A 554 -10.68 36.60 4.24
CA ALA A 554 -9.77 36.10 5.24
C ALA A 554 -9.52 37.10 6.40
N THR A 555 -9.41 38.39 6.09
CA THR A 555 -9.13 39.44 7.08
C THR A 555 -10.28 39.60 8.06
N ASP A 556 -11.50 39.69 7.57
CA ASP A 556 -12.71 39.82 8.38
C ASP A 556 -13.00 38.53 9.14
N PHE A 557 -12.71 37.37 8.55
CA PHE A 557 -12.85 36.11 9.23
C PHE A 557 -11.88 35.95 10.42
N TYR A 558 -10.59 36.29 10.24
CA TYR A 558 -9.61 36.18 11.34
C TYR A 558 -9.91 37.16 12.47
N ARG A 559 -10.32 38.38 12.16
CA ARG A 559 -10.77 39.34 13.15
C ARG A 559 -11.99 38.82 13.92
N GLY A 560 -12.99 38.28 13.22
CA GLY A 560 -14.19 37.71 13.85
C GLY A 560 -13.90 36.45 14.67
N LEU A 561 -12.89 35.65 14.32
CA LEU A 561 -12.45 34.53 15.15
C LEU A 561 -11.91 35.01 16.50
N ASP A 562 -11.02 36.02 16.52
CA ASP A 562 -10.46 36.58 17.74
C ASP A 562 -11.53 37.25 18.62
N GLU A 563 -12.61 37.78 18.03
CA GLU A 563 -13.73 38.39 18.76
C GLU A 563 -14.72 37.38 19.35
N LYS A 564 -14.96 36.24 18.63
CA LYS A 564 -16.08 35.33 18.95
C LYS A 564 -15.68 34.01 19.61
N PHE A 565 -14.38 33.67 19.57
CA PHE A 565 -13.86 32.39 20.08
C PHE A 565 -12.66 32.61 20.98
N LEU A 566 -12.49 31.72 21.97
CA LEU A 566 -11.38 31.79 22.90
C LEU A 566 -10.10 31.19 22.29
N LYS A 567 -8.99 31.91 22.34
CA LYS A 567 -7.71 31.50 21.76
C LYS A 567 -6.75 31.00 22.85
N ARG A 568 -6.12 29.83 22.60
CA ARG A 568 -5.01 29.27 23.42
C ARG A 568 -3.99 28.65 22.47
N ASP A 569 -2.73 28.98 22.65
CA ASP A 569 -1.61 28.41 21.88
C ASP A 569 -1.87 28.39 20.35
N ASN A 570 -2.34 29.52 19.80
CA ASN A 570 -2.77 29.74 18.43
C ASN A 570 -3.92 28.82 17.92
N MET A 571 -4.65 28.19 18.82
CA MET A 571 -5.84 27.38 18.55
C MET A 571 -7.10 28.07 19.09
N TYR A 572 -8.23 27.87 18.44
CA TYR A 572 -9.54 28.40 18.83
C TYR A 572 -10.41 27.35 19.49
N PHE A 573 -11.17 27.76 20.49
CA PHE A 573 -11.99 26.87 21.33
C PHE A 573 -13.38 27.46 21.57
N LEU A 574 -14.35 26.56 21.77
CA LEU A 574 -15.64 26.93 22.35
C LEU A 574 -15.48 27.17 23.86
N PRO A 575 -16.37 27.99 24.50
CA PRO A 575 -16.25 28.32 25.91
C PRO A 575 -16.22 27.09 26.86
N ASP A 576 -16.95 26.05 26.54
CA ASP A 576 -17.00 24.78 27.29
C ASP A 576 -15.73 23.94 27.13
N GLN A 577 -14.99 24.10 26.03
CA GLN A 577 -13.76 23.35 25.71
C GLN A 577 -12.50 23.93 26.38
N VAL A 578 -12.48 25.22 26.68
CA VAL A 578 -11.28 25.89 27.20
C VAL A 578 -10.85 25.31 28.56
N ASN A 579 -11.81 25.00 29.44
CA ASN A 579 -11.51 24.44 30.75
C ASN A 579 -10.83 23.06 30.64
N GLU A 580 -11.26 22.22 29.67
CA GLU A 580 -10.64 20.93 29.40
C GLU A 580 -9.22 21.11 28.90
N TYR A 581 -9.00 22.04 27.96
CA TYR A 581 -7.69 22.36 27.44
C TYR A 581 -6.74 22.91 28.48
N ASP A 582 -7.17 23.92 29.25
CA ASP A 582 -6.38 24.57 30.28
C ASP A 582 -6.01 23.58 31.42
N ALA A 583 -6.92 22.68 31.80
CA ALA A 583 -6.64 21.60 32.76
C ALA A 583 -5.58 20.59 32.25
N ALA A 584 -5.62 20.24 30.97
CA ALA A 584 -4.61 19.41 30.38
C ALA A 584 -3.26 20.11 30.25
N ARG A 585 -3.27 21.40 29.93
CA ARG A 585 -2.08 22.25 29.83
C ARG A 585 -1.30 22.37 31.14
N ILE A 586 -1.99 22.49 32.27
CA ILE A 586 -1.38 22.51 33.61
C ILE A 586 -0.63 21.21 33.92
N LYS A 587 -1.06 20.09 33.33
CA LYS A 587 -0.47 18.76 33.52
C LYS A 587 0.69 18.45 32.58
N SER A 588 0.92 19.26 31.57
CA SER A 588 1.94 19.03 30.53
C SER A 588 2.69 20.32 30.21
N ASP A 589 4.02 20.22 29.98
CA ASP A 589 4.82 21.36 29.50
C ASP A 589 4.46 21.62 28.02
N VAL A 590 3.93 22.82 27.75
CA VAL A 590 3.60 23.26 26.39
C VAL A 590 4.64 24.26 25.92
N GLU A 591 5.37 23.94 24.83
CA GLU A 591 6.19 24.93 24.12
C GLU A 591 5.30 25.68 23.12
N ASN A 592 5.33 27.03 23.14
CA ASN A 592 4.62 27.86 22.16
C ASN A 592 5.26 27.72 20.80
N VAL A 593 4.50 27.23 19.83
CA VAL A 593 4.93 27.08 18.43
C VAL A 593 4.19 28.10 17.57
N GLN A 594 4.94 28.97 16.90
CA GLN A 594 4.39 29.94 15.95
C GLN A 594 4.63 29.44 14.52
N PHE A 595 3.57 29.18 13.74
CA PHE A 595 3.65 28.73 12.35
C PHE A 595 2.99 29.75 11.42
N ASP A 596 3.75 30.33 10.51
CA ASP A 596 3.29 31.40 9.63
C ASP A 596 3.68 31.21 8.15
N LEU A 597 3.61 30.00 7.56
CA LEU A 597 3.92 29.83 6.14
C LEU A 597 3.04 28.78 5.46
N PHE A 598 2.35 29.22 4.39
CA PHE A 598 1.70 28.31 3.44
C PHE A 598 2.72 27.73 2.47
N VAL A 599 2.62 26.43 2.17
CA VAL A 599 3.45 25.75 1.18
C VAL A 599 2.76 25.78 -0.17
N THR A 600 3.23 26.64 -1.07
CA THR A 600 2.69 26.80 -2.43
C THR A 600 3.70 26.44 -3.52
N ASN A 601 4.98 26.42 -3.19
CA ASN A 601 6.10 26.09 -4.08
C ASN A 601 7.26 25.48 -3.29
N GLU A 602 8.27 24.97 -3.98
CA GLU A 602 9.43 24.34 -3.37
C GLU A 602 10.15 25.23 -2.34
N LYS A 603 10.30 26.51 -2.63
CA LYS A 603 10.96 27.47 -1.73
C LYS A 603 10.20 27.65 -0.41
N SER A 604 8.87 27.78 -0.47
CA SER A 604 8.03 27.86 0.75
C SER A 604 8.02 26.55 1.51
N ALA A 605 8.10 25.41 0.81
CA ALA A 605 8.22 24.09 1.42
C ALA A 605 9.51 23.95 2.23
N ILE A 606 10.64 24.36 1.67
CA ILE A 606 11.93 24.33 2.35
C ILE A 606 11.94 25.30 3.55
N SER A 607 11.41 26.52 3.39
CA SER A 607 11.33 27.50 4.49
C SER A 607 10.45 26.96 5.63
N TRP A 608 9.34 26.31 5.31
CA TRP A 608 8.49 25.66 6.29
C TRP A 608 9.21 24.52 7.01
N LEU A 609 9.98 23.69 6.29
CA LEU A 609 10.77 22.60 6.89
C LEU A 609 11.86 23.14 7.82
N TYR A 610 12.55 24.23 7.47
CA TYR A 610 13.50 24.87 8.37
C TYR A 610 12.83 25.32 9.68
N GLN A 611 11.62 25.89 9.63
CA GLN A 611 10.88 26.26 10.85
C GLN A 611 10.47 25.04 11.67
N GLN A 612 10.02 23.94 11.01
CA GLN A 612 9.62 22.72 11.71
C GLN A 612 10.80 22.02 12.41
N LEU A 613 12.00 22.14 11.87
CA LEU A 613 13.20 21.45 12.35
C LEU A 613 14.08 22.34 13.25
N ASP A 614 13.72 23.62 13.44
CA ASP A 614 14.44 24.53 14.35
C ASP A 614 14.34 24.00 15.79
N GLU A 615 15.50 23.85 16.46
CA GLU A 615 15.58 23.36 17.84
C GLU A 615 14.76 24.18 18.83
N LYS A 616 14.55 25.47 18.55
CA LYS A 616 13.75 26.37 19.41
C LYS A 616 12.25 26.21 19.22
N VAL A 617 11.83 25.54 18.14
CA VAL A 617 10.43 25.38 17.78
C VAL A 617 9.96 23.93 18.04
N CYS A 618 10.37 22.97 17.21
CA CYS A 618 10.02 21.56 17.36
C CYS A 618 11.24 20.64 17.46
N GLY A 619 12.41 21.11 16.99
CA GLY A 619 13.63 20.33 16.95
C GLY A 619 13.62 19.17 15.93
N PRO A 620 14.58 18.23 16.00
CA PRO A 620 14.68 17.10 15.09
C PRO A 620 13.42 16.23 15.08
N GLN A 621 12.88 15.98 13.89
CA GLN A 621 11.65 15.20 13.68
C GLN A 621 11.85 14.06 12.68
N THR A 622 11.10 12.99 12.86
CA THR A 622 11.05 11.88 11.89
C THR A 622 10.24 12.29 10.66
N TYR A 623 10.46 11.59 9.55
CA TYR A 623 9.64 11.75 8.34
C TYR A 623 8.13 11.62 8.65
N ALA A 624 7.81 10.70 9.52
CA ALA A 624 6.45 10.40 9.93
C ALA A 624 5.76 11.54 10.69
N GLU A 625 6.52 12.28 11.48
CA GLU A 625 6.02 13.46 12.19
C GLU A 625 5.86 14.67 11.27
N LEU A 626 6.74 14.80 10.28
CA LEU A 626 6.72 15.89 9.30
C LEU A 626 5.65 15.73 8.23
N GLN A 627 5.45 14.49 7.73
CA GLN A 627 4.57 14.25 6.59
C GLN A 627 3.12 14.71 6.78
N PRO A 628 2.41 14.41 7.88
CA PRO A 628 1.05 14.89 8.08
C PRO A 628 0.96 16.41 8.15
N LYS A 629 1.91 17.04 8.82
CA LYS A 629 1.99 18.52 8.93
C LYS A 629 2.23 19.14 7.56
N PHE A 630 3.16 18.59 6.79
CA PHE A 630 3.45 19.02 5.43
C PHE A 630 2.24 18.91 4.52
N MET A 631 1.54 17.77 4.56
CA MET A 631 0.34 17.54 3.76
C MET A 631 -0.82 18.48 4.09
N GLN A 632 -0.91 18.93 5.33
CA GLN A 632 -1.89 19.94 5.76
C GLN A 632 -1.57 21.33 5.22
N GLU A 633 -0.28 21.65 5.10
CA GLU A 633 0.21 22.97 4.70
C GLU A 633 0.37 23.13 3.19
N VAL A 634 0.52 22.04 2.44
CA VAL A 634 0.57 22.09 0.97
C VAL A 634 -0.80 22.47 0.43
N LYS A 635 -0.90 23.70 -0.06
CA LYS A 635 -2.09 24.26 -0.68
C LYS A 635 -2.04 24.10 -2.20
N THR A 636 -2.79 24.92 -2.91
CA THR A 636 -2.80 24.95 -4.36
C THR A 636 -1.41 25.30 -4.88
N VAL A 637 -0.68 24.29 -5.34
CA VAL A 637 0.62 24.46 -6.02
C VAL A 637 0.39 25.21 -7.32
N ASP A 638 1.28 26.12 -7.68
CA ASP A 638 1.23 26.85 -8.94
C ASP A 638 1.09 25.91 -10.13
N LYS A 639 0.24 26.27 -11.09
CA LYS A 639 -0.16 25.41 -12.23
C LYS A 639 1.01 24.79 -13.01
N TYR A 640 2.16 25.44 -12.98
CA TYR A 640 3.36 25.03 -13.74
C TYR A 640 4.47 24.50 -12.84
N GLU A 641 4.31 24.57 -11.51
CA GLU A 641 5.31 24.13 -10.54
C GLU A 641 5.17 22.63 -10.27
N GLN A 642 6.25 21.89 -10.45
CA GLN A 642 6.37 20.51 -10.04
C GLN A 642 6.93 20.47 -8.60
N MET A 643 6.03 20.41 -7.62
CA MET A 643 6.44 20.27 -6.22
C MET A 643 7.14 18.93 -5.99
N PRO A 644 8.39 18.91 -5.51
CA PRO A 644 9.06 17.67 -5.13
C PRO A 644 8.35 16.99 -3.96
N GLU A 645 8.49 15.66 -3.89
CA GLU A 645 8.00 14.90 -2.75
C GLU A 645 8.76 15.28 -1.47
N LEU A 646 8.10 15.24 -0.33
CA LEU A 646 8.69 15.61 0.97
C LEU A 646 10.01 14.88 1.24
N ALA A 647 10.13 13.61 0.83
CA ALA A 647 11.37 12.84 0.99
C ALA A 647 12.53 13.47 0.23
N VAL A 648 12.31 13.94 -1.00
CA VAL A 648 13.32 14.60 -1.83
C VAL A 648 13.73 15.94 -1.21
N LEU A 649 12.76 16.73 -0.74
CA LEU A 649 13.03 18.00 -0.06
C LEU A 649 13.90 17.81 1.19
N LEU A 650 13.63 16.75 1.97
CA LEU A 650 14.40 16.42 3.16
C LEU A 650 15.82 15.93 2.81
N GLU A 651 15.94 15.00 1.87
CA GLU A 651 17.23 14.45 1.44
C GLU A 651 18.16 15.50 0.79
N GLU A 652 17.59 16.50 0.14
CA GLU A 652 18.36 17.54 -0.54
C GLU A 652 18.75 18.73 0.38
N ASN A 653 18.09 18.91 1.53
CA ASN A 653 18.28 20.11 2.35
C ASN A 653 18.60 19.83 3.82
N PHE A 654 18.42 18.61 4.32
CA PHE A 654 18.54 18.28 5.74
C PHE A 654 19.34 16.98 5.94
N LEU A 655 19.82 16.76 7.16
CA LEU A 655 20.51 15.52 7.55
C LEU A 655 19.64 14.69 8.47
N GLN A 656 19.86 13.38 8.49
CA GLN A 656 19.17 12.42 9.34
C GLN A 656 20.11 11.86 10.41
N ASP A 657 19.66 11.80 11.67
CA ASP A 657 20.39 11.20 12.78
C ASP A 657 20.25 9.66 12.80
N GLU A 658 20.94 9.00 13.73
CA GLU A 658 20.91 7.53 13.90
C GLU A 658 19.51 6.99 14.27
N ASN A 659 18.64 7.85 14.82
CA ASN A 659 17.25 7.52 15.18
C ASN A 659 16.24 7.79 14.05
N GLY A 660 16.73 8.21 12.87
CA GLY A 660 15.89 8.51 11.72
C GLY A 660 15.19 9.88 11.79
N ARG A 661 15.66 10.80 12.64
CA ARG A 661 15.13 12.16 12.76
C ARG A 661 15.90 13.12 11.87
N TRP A 662 15.20 13.93 11.12
CA TRP A 662 15.76 15.00 10.31
C TRP A 662 16.08 16.20 11.16
N TYR A 663 17.20 16.86 10.87
CA TYR A 663 17.65 18.06 11.56
C TYR A 663 18.36 19.03 10.61
N ILE A 664 18.43 20.30 10.99
CA ILE A 664 19.11 21.34 10.22
C ILE A 664 20.64 21.12 10.32
N PRO A 665 21.34 20.95 9.18
CA PRO A 665 22.79 20.74 9.19
C PRO A 665 23.55 21.96 9.74
N ASP A 666 24.66 21.71 10.42
CA ASP A 666 25.58 22.78 10.79
C ASP A 666 26.30 23.35 9.56
N VAL A 667 26.94 24.54 9.75
CA VAL A 667 27.60 25.29 8.66
C VAL A 667 28.68 24.47 7.94
N THR A 668 29.28 23.48 8.60
CA THR A 668 30.34 22.64 8.02
C THR A 668 29.81 21.58 7.07
N LYS A 669 28.56 21.13 7.25
CA LYS A 669 27.90 20.09 6.45
C LYS A 669 26.93 20.69 5.41
N GLU A 670 26.49 21.93 5.60
CA GLU A 670 25.58 22.62 4.69
C GLU A 670 26.14 22.77 3.28
N GLY A 671 27.46 23.05 3.15
CA GLY A 671 28.14 23.20 1.87
C GLY A 671 28.13 21.93 0.99
N ASP A 672 28.17 20.75 1.60
CA ASP A 672 28.16 19.47 0.86
C ASP A 672 26.73 19.09 0.43
N LEU A 673 25.73 19.40 1.22
CA LEU A 673 24.32 19.24 0.85
C LEU A 673 23.92 20.18 -0.30
N LEU A 674 24.36 21.45 -0.25
CA LEU A 674 24.13 22.41 -1.34
C LEU A 674 24.72 21.93 -2.66
N LYS A 675 25.95 21.38 -2.64
CA LYS A 675 26.58 20.81 -3.84
C LYS A 675 25.81 19.59 -4.38
N LEU A 676 25.34 18.72 -3.51
CA LEU A 676 24.53 17.57 -3.90
C LEU A 676 23.21 17.99 -4.53
N ARG A 677 22.53 18.96 -3.88
CA ARG A 677 21.28 19.54 -4.39
C ARG A 677 21.48 20.21 -5.76
N GLU A 678 22.50 21.05 -5.92
CA GLU A 678 22.82 21.68 -7.22
C GLU A 678 23.06 20.63 -8.31
N LYS A 679 23.78 19.53 -7.99
CA LYS A 679 24.04 18.44 -8.93
C LYS A 679 22.76 17.74 -9.37
N ASN A 680 21.81 17.49 -8.45
CA ASN A 680 20.53 16.85 -8.75
C ASN A 680 19.63 17.76 -9.58
N LEU A 681 19.52 19.04 -9.22
CA LEU A 681 18.76 20.04 -9.97
C LEU A 681 19.33 20.26 -11.37
N TRP A 682 20.63 20.25 -11.53
CA TRP A 682 21.28 20.34 -12.85
C TRP A 682 20.93 19.14 -13.73
N LYS A 683 21.00 17.91 -13.19
CA LYS A 683 20.66 16.69 -13.94
C LYS A 683 19.19 16.72 -14.40
N GLU A 684 18.30 17.25 -13.58
CA GLU A 684 16.89 17.43 -13.93
C GLU A 684 16.71 18.47 -15.04
N PHE A 685 17.42 19.60 -14.94
CA PHE A 685 17.45 20.63 -15.98
C PHE A 685 18.01 20.13 -17.32
N GLU A 686 19.06 19.28 -17.32
CA GLU A 686 19.53 18.59 -18.53
C GLU A 686 18.43 17.74 -19.17
N GLY A 687 17.56 17.13 -18.39
CA GLY A 687 16.37 16.44 -18.88
C GLY A 687 15.42 17.39 -19.61
N TYR A 688 15.23 18.61 -19.09
CA TYR A 688 14.39 19.64 -19.76
C TYR A 688 15.03 20.16 -21.05
N MET A 689 16.35 20.35 -21.08
CA MET A 689 17.06 20.73 -22.32
C MET A 689 16.91 19.68 -23.43
N ASN A 690 16.99 18.39 -23.07
CA ASN A 690 16.90 17.28 -24.01
C ASN A 690 15.45 16.95 -24.44
N SER A 691 14.44 17.49 -23.76
CA SER A 691 13.04 17.32 -24.13
C SER A 691 12.65 18.19 -25.32
N ARG A 692 11.59 17.83 -26.05
CA ARG A 692 11.08 18.61 -27.18
C ARG A 692 9.74 19.27 -26.82
N GLY A 693 9.52 20.50 -27.31
CA GLY A 693 8.26 21.24 -27.18
C GLY A 693 8.18 22.11 -25.92
N LYS A 694 6.99 22.70 -25.66
CA LYS A 694 6.75 23.58 -24.50
C LYS A 694 6.78 22.78 -23.21
N LEU A 695 7.46 23.32 -22.19
CA LEU A 695 7.49 22.74 -20.84
C LEU A 695 6.19 23.08 -20.12
N LYS A 696 5.40 22.05 -19.80
CA LYS A 696 4.09 22.21 -19.14
C LYS A 696 4.17 22.05 -17.63
N LEU A 697 5.17 21.30 -17.15
CA LEU A 697 5.39 21.02 -15.74
C LEU A 697 6.91 20.89 -15.51
N PHE A 698 7.45 21.62 -14.54
CA PHE A 698 8.88 21.67 -14.21
C PHE A 698 9.11 22.19 -12.80
N ARG A 699 10.31 21.96 -12.24
CA ARG A 699 10.75 22.55 -10.98
C ARG A 699 11.40 23.92 -11.25
N SER A 700 10.86 24.98 -10.70
CA SER A 700 11.40 26.34 -10.86
C SER A 700 12.85 26.45 -10.36
N GLU A 701 13.20 25.75 -9.27
CA GLU A 701 14.57 25.73 -8.78
C GLU A 701 15.56 25.05 -9.77
N ALA A 702 15.13 24.00 -10.48
CA ALA A 702 15.97 23.40 -11.52
C ALA A 702 16.21 24.36 -12.68
N ILE A 703 15.20 25.15 -13.09
CA ILE A 703 15.34 26.20 -14.09
C ILE A 703 16.32 27.30 -13.62
N ARG A 704 16.21 27.76 -12.36
CA ARG A 704 17.11 28.76 -11.78
C ARG A 704 18.56 28.29 -11.74
N VAL A 705 18.82 27.08 -11.27
CA VAL A 705 20.18 26.47 -11.26
C VAL A 705 20.69 26.29 -12.69
N GLY A 706 19.85 25.84 -13.61
CA GLY A 706 20.16 25.67 -15.01
C GLY A 706 20.58 26.98 -15.69
N PHE A 707 19.79 28.03 -15.54
CA PHE A 707 20.11 29.35 -16.11
C PHE A 707 21.36 29.94 -15.49
N SER A 708 21.55 29.86 -14.17
CA SER A 708 22.76 30.31 -13.50
C SER A 708 24.03 29.61 -14.02
N ARG A 709 23.95 28.31 -14.24
CA ARG A 709 25.08 27.52 -14.73
C ARG A 709 25.38 27.80 -16.20
N LEU A 710 24.36 27.79 -17.08
CA LEU A 710 24.51 28.16 -18.49
C LEU A 710 25.07 29.57 -18.66
N TRP A 711 24.68 30.49 -17.76
CA TRP A 711 25.23 31.85 -17.74
C TRP A 711 26.73 31.86 -17.41
N LYS A 712 27.17 31.11 -16.42
CA LYS A 712 28.59 30.96 -16.09
C LYS A 712 29.39 30.35 -17.23
N GLU A 713 28.80 29.41 -17.96
CA GLU A 713 29.34 28.75 -19.14
C GLU A 713 29.25 29.60 -20.42
N LYS A 714 28.64 30.80 -20.33
CA LYS A 714 28.37 31.73 -21.45
C LYS A 714 27.52 31.11 -22.59
N ASN A 715 26.70 30.12 -22.27
CA ASN A 715 25.79 29.48 -23.23
C ASN A 715 24.47 30.22 -23.29
N TYR A 716 24.48 31.44 -23.80
CA TYR A 716 23.30 32.32 -23.85
C TYR A 716 22.20 31.76 -24.74
N LYS A 717 22.56 31.10 -25.82
CA LYS A 717 21.60 30.49 -26.75
C LYS A 717 20.72 29.44 -26.03
N ALA A 718 21.29 28.54 -25.23
CA ALA A 718 20.54 27.54 -24.50
C ALA A 718 19.59 28.17 -23.47
N ILE A 719 19.94 29.31 -22.87
CA ILE A 719 19.04 30.06 -21.97
C ILE A 719 17.82 30.56 -22.73
N VAL A 720 18.01 31.18 -23.91
CA VAL A 720 16.94 31.67 -24.74
C VAL A 720 16.04 30.54 -25.22
N ASP A 721 16.65 29.46 -25.75
CA ASP A 721 15.93 28.27 -26.25
C ASP A 721 15.03 27.63 -25.18
N ILE A 722 15.46 27.59 -23.93
CA ILE A 722 14.66 27.06 -22.83
C ILE A 722 13.63 28.06 -22.36
N ALA A 723 13.99 29.34 -22.23
CA ALA A 723 13.05 30.40 -21.81
C ALA A 723 11.82 30.51 -22.72
N GLU A 724 12.00 30.37 -24.03
CA GLU A 724 10.89 30.39 -25.00
C GLU A 724 9.97 29.16 -24.91
N ARG A 725 10.43 28.10 -24.26
CA ARG A 725 9.64 26.88 -24.03
C ARG A 725 8.88 26.92 -22.70
N LEU A 726 9.24 27.85 -21.80
CA LEU A 726 8.55 28.09 -20.55
C LEU A 726 7.27 28.91 -20.79
N PRO A 727 6.27 28.85 -19.90
CA PRO A 727 5.18 29.80 -19.91
C PRO A 727 5.71 31.22 -19.65
N GLU A 728 5.33 32.18 -20.51
CA GLU A 728 5.80 33.55 -20.46
C GLU A 728 5.64 34.20 -19.06
N LYS A 729 4.53 33.92 -18.41
CA LYS A 729 4.24 34.38 -17.04
C LYS A 729 5.35 34.01 -16.05
N ILE A 730 5.91 32.80 -16.12
CA ILE A 730 6.94 32.32 -15.19
C ILE A 730 8.26 33.08 -15.36
N VAL A 731 8.65 33.39 -16.61
CA VAL A 731 9.86 34.15 -16.87
C VAL A 731 9.70 35.59 -16.41
N GLN A 732 8.48 36.19 -16.59
CA GLN A 732 8.20 37.54 -16.21
C GLN A 732 8.05 37.76 -14.69
N GLU A 733 7.53 36.80 -13.96
CA GLU A 733 7.32 36.89 -12.52
C GLU A 733 8.58 36.59 -11.67
N ASP A 734 9.59 35.92 -12.24
CA ASP A 734 10.86 35.63 -11.55
C ASP A 734 11.95 36.61 -11.99
N PRO A 735 12.36 37.57 -11.13
CA PRO A 735 13.33 38.59 -11.50
C PRO A 735 14.70 38.02 -11.96
N ASN A 736 15.09 36.85 -11.43
CA ASN A 736 16.37 36.22 -11.79
C ASN A 736 16.28 35.57 -13.18
N LEU A 737 15.19 34.86 -13.47
CA LEU A 737 14.98 34.26 -14.77
C LEU A 737 14.82 35.31 -15.84
N LEU A 738 14.07 36.38 -15.56
CA LEU A 738 13.90 37.54 -16.47
C LEU A 738 15.24 38.18 -16.79
N MET A 739 16.07 38.45 -15.78
CA MET A 739 17.41 39.03 -15.96
C MET A 739 18.31 38.13 -16.85
N TYR A 740 18.35 36.83 -16.61
CA TYR A 740 19.15 35.91 -17.44
C TYR A 740 18.64 35.86 -18.88
N TYR A 741 17.31 35.87 -19.07
CA TYR A 741 16.69 35.83 -20.39
C TYR A 741 16.98 37.11 -21.18
N ASP A 742 16.66 38.29 -20.62
CA ASP A 742 16.81 39.60 -21.30
C ASP A 742 18.26 39.87 -21.73
N ILE A 743 19.22 39.61 -20.82
CA ILE A 743 20.63 39.82 -21.15
C ILE A 743 21.12 38.76 -22.15
N SER A 744 20.62 37.54 -22.10
CA SER A 744 20.99 36.48 -23.06
C SER A 744 20.41 36.79 -24.45
N LEU A 745 19.18 37.28 -24.54
CA LEU A 745 18.54 37.68 -25.79
C LEU A 745 19.33 38.77 -26.53
N GLY A 746 19.96 39.71 -25.79
CA GLY A 746 20.84 40.73 -26.34
C GLY A 746 22.22 40.24 -26.75
N ARG A 747 22.59 38.94 -26.46
CA ARG A 747 23.92 38.37 -26.76
C ARG A 747 23.87 37.20 -27.74
N VAL A 748 22.71 36.73 -28.13
CA VAL A 748 22.42 35.73 -29.17
C VAL A 748 22.05 36.46 -30.46
#